data_584f88f5b02c68d18f1b3c9a3a7a2002
#
_entry.id   584f88f5b02c68d18f1b3c9a3a7a2002
#
_cell.length_a   1.000
_cell.length_b   1.000
_cell.length_c   1.000
_cell.angle_alpha   90.00
_cell.angle_beta   90.00
_cell.angle_gamma   90.00
#
_symmetry.space_group_name_H-M   'P 1'
#
loop_
_entity.id
_entity.type
_entity.pdbx_description
1 polymer ?
#
loop_
_entity_poly.entity_id
_entity_poly.type
_entity_poly.pdbx_seq_one_letter_code
_entity_poly.pdbx_strand_id
1 'polypeptide(L)'
;MGLTLAQKLIKSHLVEGEMIPGQEIGLKIDQTLTQDATGTMAYLEFEAMGVDRVKTERSVAYIDHNTLQTGFENADDHRYIQTVTKKHGIYFSRPGNGICHQVHLERFGIPGKTLIGSDSHTPTGGGIGMLAMGAGGMDVAVAMGGGTYYIPMPTMTRINLTGYLKPWVSAKDVILEVLRRMTVKGGVGKIIEYGGEGVKTLSVPERATITNMGAELGATTSIFPSDEITLAFLKAQDRADDWTEILPDPDAQYDEVIDIDLCALEPMAACPHMPDKVKTTEEIGKIKVDQVAIGSCTNSSFVDMMKVAKILKGKTVCPTVSLCIAPGSKQVLNMLAMNGALGDMIGAGARILESACGPCIGMGQSPNSGGISLRTFNRNFEGRSGTKDAGIYLVSPEVAAASALTGYLTDPRDLGEAPTVEMPEHFTINDNMIEPPASPEEAASIEVLRGPNIKPFPKTEPLPESITAKAVLKVGDNITTDHIMPAGAKILPYRSNIPHLSQFCFGVCDESFPERIKAEGKGIIIGGANYGQGSSREHAALVPLYLGVKAVITKSFARIHVANLVNAGILPFTFANEADYDRIDQMDQLELADIRTAMENNTPVVLKNLTKNEEYPLDTSHLSARQRAMLLCGGLLDYTRESNK
;
A
#
# COMPACT_ATOMS: atom_id res chain seq x y z
N MET A 1 22.74 17.28 -19.29
CA MET A 1 21.32 16.89 -19.43
C MET A 1 20.72 17.14 -18.06
N GLY A 2 19.69 17.99 -18.01
CA GLY A 2 19.00 18.33 -16.76
C GLY A 2 18.25 17.13 -16.19
N LEU A 3 18.04 17.15 -14.89
CA LEU A 3 17.34 16.10 -14.14
C LEU A 3 15.86 16.45 -13.98
N THR A 4 15.00 15.44 -14.10
CA THR A 4 13.60 15.56 -13.70
C THR A 4 13.49 15.74 -12.20
N LEU A 5 12.33 16.15 -11.68
CA LEU A 5 12.07 16.27 -10.26
C LEU A 5 12.34 14.94 -9.54
N ALA A 6 11.77 13.84 -10.04
CA ALA A 6 11.94 12.52 -9.46
C ALA A 6 13.41 12.05 -9.49
N GLN A 7 14.14 12.31 -10.59
CA GLN A 7 15.56 11.99 -10.68
C GLN A 7 16.41 12.76 -9.66
N LYS A 8 16.09 14.03 -9.38
CA LYS A 8 16.76 14.79 -8.31
C LYS A 8 16.58 14.14 -6.95
N LEU A 9 15.35 13.72 -6.64
CA LEU A 9 15.04 13.08 -5.37
C LEU A 9 15.68 11.69 -5.27
N ILE A 10 15.65 10.89 -6.33
CA ILE A 10 16.37 9.61 -6.37
C ILE A 10 17.87 9.84 -6.14
N LYS A 11 18.47 10.78 -6.87
CA LYS A 11 19.92 11.06 -6.78
C LYS A 11 20.34 11.49 -5.38
N SER A 12 19.54 12.30 -4.69
CA SER A 12 19.85 12.77 -3.33
C SER A 12 19.71 11.68 -2.25
N HIS A 13 19.00 10.57 -2.55
CA HIS A 13 18.80 9.46 -1.62
C HIS A 13 19.44 8.16 -2.10
N LEU A 14 20.16 8.18 -3.23
CA LEU A 14 20.81 7.01 -3.79
C LEU A 14 21.99 6.57 -2.91
N VAL A 15 21.94 5.33 -2.42
CA VAL A 15 22.96 4.72 -1.57
C VAL A 15 23.77 3.70 -2.36
N GLU A 16 23.11 3.00 -3.31
CA GLU A 16 23.71 1.91 -4.09
C GLU A 16 23.09 1.85 -5.50
N GLY A 17 23.88 1.42 -6.47
CA GLY A 17 23.48 1.29 -7.86
C GLY A 17 23.67 2.57 -8.68
N GLU A 18 23.23 2.53 -9.93
CA GLU A 18 23.28 3.63 -10.88
C GLU A 18 21.89 3.94 -11.44
N MET A 19 21.63 5.20 -11.75
CA MET A 19 20.32 5.65 -12.27
C MET A 19 20.10 5.23 -13.74
N ILE A 20 20.21 3.90 -14.00
CA ILE A 20 19.98 3.31 -15.32
C ILE A 20 18.63 2.58 -15.27
N PRO A 21 17.65 2.94 -16.14
CA PRO A 21 16.32 2.33 -16.12
C PRO A 21 16.35 0.80 -16.11
N GLY A 22 15.58 0.20 -15.20
CA GLY A 22 15.46 -1.24 -15.01
C GLY A 22 16.55 -1.89 -14.15
N GLN A 23 17.66 -1.21 -13.85
CA GLN A 23 18.66 -1.72 -12.90
C GLN A 23 18.22 -1.50 -11.45
N GLU A 24 18.62 -2.40 -10.55
CA GLU A 24 18.34 -2.27 -9.13
C GLU A 24 19.11 -1.08 -8.54
N ILE A 25 18.40 -0.21 -7.81
CA ILE A 25 18.96 0.90 -7.05
C ILE A 25 18.53 0.80 -5.60
N GLY A 26 19.41 1.20 -4.69
CA GLY A 26 19.15 1.28 -3.26
C GLY A 26 18.96 2.72 -2.80
N LEU A 27 17.85 2.98 -2.10
CA LEU A 27 17.48 4.30 -1.62
C LEU A 27 17.49 4.36 -0.09
N LYS A 28 18.00 5.47 0.44
CA LYS A 28 17.79 5.85 1.84
C LYS A 28 16.34 6.30 2.02
N ILE A 29 15.70 5.87 3.09
CA ILE A 29 14.34 6.27 3.45
C ILE A 29 14.38 7.21 4.66
N ASP A 30 13.78 8.38 4.50
CA ASP A 30 13.70 9.39 5.57
C ASP A 30 12.49 9.17 6.47
N GLN A 31 11.33 8.81 5.89
CA GLN A 31 10.09 8.67 6.62
C GLN A 31 9.41 7.33 6.34
N THR A 32 8.72 6.78 7.34
CA THR A 32 7.86 5.62 7.17
C THR A 32 6.45 5.86 7.69
N LEU A 33 5.48 5.18 7.06
CA LEU A 33 4.07 5.20 7.41
C LEU A 33 3.57 3.77 7.57
N THR A 34 2.88 3.49 8.66
CA THR A 34 2.11 2.24 8.84
C THR A 34 0.66 2.57 9.21
N GLN A 35 -0.25 1.68 8.87
CA GLN A 35 -1.64 1.72 9.30
C GLN A 35 -2.00 0.41 10.01
N ASP A 36 -3.09 0.38 10.78
CA ASP A 36 -3.37 -0.72 11.71
C ASP A 36 -3.73 -2.07 11.07
N ALA A 37 -4.10 -2.11 9.79
CA ALA A 37 -4.33 -3.39 9.11
C ALA A 37 -3.02 -4.12 8.74
N THR A 38 -1.88 -3.41 8.66
CA THR A 38 -0.57 -3.96 8.29
C THR A 38 0.50 -3.71 9.35
N GLY A 39 0.32 -2.72 10.20
CA GLY A 39 1.32 -2.23 11.15
C GLY A 39 1.71 -3.25 12.22
N THR A 40 0.75 -4.04 12.75
CA THR A 40 1.07 -5.05 13.76
C THR A 40 2.17 -5.99 13.28
N MET A 41 2.07 -6.51 12.04
CA MET A 41 3.08 -7.39 11.47
C MET A 41 4.40 -6.64 11.23
N ALA A 42 4.37 -5.44 10.64
CA ALA A 42 5.57 -4.63 10.41
C ALA A 42 6.35 -4.35 11.70
N TYR A 43 5.65 -4.13 12.82
CA TYR A 43 6.31 -3.94 14.12
C TYR A 43 6.84 -5.24 14.73
N LEU A 44 6.18 -6.38 14.53
CA LEU A 44 6.72 -7.68 14.91
C LEU A 44 8.00 -8.00 14.14
N GLU A 45 8.06 -7.63 12.87
CA GLU A 45 9.25 -7.75 12.01
C GLU A 45 10.37 -6.80 12.48
N PHE A 46 10.02 -5.55 12.82
CA PHE A 46 10.97 -4.60 13.39
C PHE A 46 11.57 -5.11 14.72
N GLU A 47 10.74 -5.61 15.64
CA GLU A 47 11.21 -6.21 16.89
C GLU A 47 12.12 -7.43 16.64
N ALA A 48 11.83 -8.24 15.61
CA ALA A 48 12.64 -9.41 15.25
C ALA A 48 14.06 -9.04 14.79
N MET A 49 14.26 -7.84 14.24
CA MET A 49 15.62 -7.34 13.92
C MET A 49 16.44 -7.02 15.16
N GLY A 50 15.83 -6.87 16.34
CA GLY A 50 16.53 -6.53 17.58
C GLY A 50 17.12 -5.12 17.59
N VAL A 51 16.52 -4.18 16.86
CA VAL A 51 16.90 -2.76 16.84
C VAL A 51 16.08 -2.03 17.91
N ASP A 52 16.76 -1.34 18.83
CA ASP A 52 16.09 -0.70 19.96
C ASP A 52 15.22 0.49 19.56
N ARG A 53 15.61 1.23 18.50
CA ARG A 53 14.93 2.45 18.06
C ARG A 53 15.05 2.62 16.57
N VAL A 54 14.01 3.20 15.93
CA VAL A 54 14.03 3.53 14.51
C VAL A 54 15.18 4.46 14.15
N LYS A 55 15.74 4.27 12.95
CA LYS A 55 16.84 5.05 12.38
C LYS A 55 16.40 6.05 11.31
N THR A 56 15.13 6.03 10.94
CA THR A 56 14.53 7.02 10.06
C THR A 56 14.40 8.38 10.74
N GLU A 57 14.36 9.47 9.98
CA GLU A 57 14.12 10.80 10.52
C GLU A 57 12.74 10.90 11.19
N ARG A 58 11.75 10.20 10.62
CA ARG A 58 10.38 10.18 11.14
C ARG A 58 9.65 8.92 10.72
N SER A 59 9.13 8.20 11.68
CA SER A 59 8.21 7.08 11.47
C SER A 59 6.89 7.36 12.17
N VAL A 60 5.77 7.07 11.51
CA VAL A 60 4.44 7.35 12.05
C VAL A 60 3.52 6.14 11.87
N ALA A 61 2.86 5.77 12.94
CA ALA A 61 1.81 4.75 12.96
C ALA A 61 0.42 5.38 13.08
N TYR A 62 -0.50 4.89 12.30
CA TYR A 62 -1.88 5.37 12.26
C TYR A 62 -2.86 4.27 12.61
N ILE A 63 -3.95 4.63 13.28
CA ILE A 63 -5.12 3.78 13.47
C ILE A 63 -6.26 4.40 12.67
N ASP A 64 -6.52 3.85 11.48
CA ASP A 64 -7.50 4.41 10.55
C ASP A 64 -8.24 3.37 9.70
N HIS A 65 -7.82 2.09 9.70
CA HIS A 65 -8.45 1.04 8.91
C HIS A 65 -9.49 0.25 9.70
N ASN A 66 -9.23 -0.09 10.96
CA ASN A 66 -10.11 -0.89 11.83
C ASN A 66 -10.65 -0.07 13.02
N THR A 67 -10.93 1.21 12.85
CA THR A 67 -11.61 2.03 13.85
C THR A 67 -13.01 1.49 14.14
N LEU A 68 -13.75 1.07 13.10
CA LEU A 68 -14.95 0.25 13.24
C LEU A 68 -14.51 -1.20 13.46
N GLN A 69 -14.38 -1.59 14.72
CA GLN A 69 -13.87 -2.89 15.13
C GLN A 69 -14.90 -4.01 14.89
N THR A 70 -14.43 -5.15 14.36
CA THR A 70 -15.25 -6.36 14.22
C THR A 70 -15.12 -7.29 15.41
N GLY A 71 -14.06 -7.14 16.23
CA GLY A 71 -13.80 -7.93 17.43
C GLY A 71 -12.74 -7.28 18.32
N PHE A 72 -12.45 -7.91 19.44
CA PHE A 72 -11.43 -7.43 20.41
C PHE A 72 -10.00 -7.51 19.85
N GLU A 73 -9.77 -8.34 18.85
CA GLU A 73 -8.47 -8.50 18.18
C GLU A 73 -7.99 -7.15 17.60
N ASN A 74 -8.91 -6.36 17.04
CA ASN A 74 -8.58 -5.02 16.55
C ASN A 74 -8.16 -4.08 17.70
N ALA A 75 -8.84 -4.16 18.85
CA ALA A 75 -8.48 -3.36 20.02
C ALA A 75 -7.11 -3.77 20.59
N ASP A 76 -6.80 -5.06 20.58
CA ASP A 76 -5.48 -5.58 20.96
C ASP A 76 -4.38 -5.09 20.02
N ASP A 77 -4.61 -5.12 18.70
CA ASP A 77 -3.70 -4.57 17.70
C ASP A 77 -3.44 -3.07 17.96
N HIS A 78 -4.48 -2.27 18.20
CA HIS A 78 -4.35 -0.84 18.51
C HIS A 78 -3.51 -0.61 19.77
N ARG A 79 -3.72 -1.42 20.80
CA ARG A 79 -2.97 -1.31 22.06
C ARG A 79 -1.51 -1.71 21.92
N TYR A 80 -1.26 -2.79 21.15
CA TYR A 80 0.09 -3.21 20.81
C TYR A 80 0.82 -2.11 20.03
N ILE A 81 0.22 -1.61 18.94
CA ILE A 81 0.80 -0.54 18.11
C ILE A 81 1.11 0.69 18.98
N GLN A 82 0.21 1.14 19.83
CA GLN A 82 0.44 2.28 20.71
C GLN A 82 1.67 2.10 21.62
N THR A 83 1.84 0.92 22.20
CA THR A 83 2.93 0.69 23.15
C THR A 83 4.27 0.40 22.47
N VAL A 84 4.26 -0.34 21.35
CA VAL A 84 5.49 -0.63 20.59
C VAL A 84 6.04 0.63 19.92
N THR A 85 5.19 1.48 19.38
CA THR A 85 5.60 2.74 18.74
C THR A 85 6.22 3.71 19.74
N LYS A 86 5.58 3.86 20.89
CA LYS A 86 6.09 4.70 21.98
C LYS A 86 7.48 4.26 22.44
N LYS A 87 7.70 2.95 22.54
CA LYS A 87 8.99 2.38 22.93
C LYS A 87 10.09 2.62 21.90
N HIS A 88 9.78 2.40 20.62
CA HIS A 88 10.79 2.35 19.57
C HIS A 88 11.03 3.65 18.79
N GLY A 89 10.49 4.78 19.25
CA GLY A 89 10.81 6.08 18.64
C GLY A 89 9.87 6.50 17.51
N ILE A 90 8.65 6.00 17.50
CA ILE A 90 7.67 6.18 16.43
C ILE A 90 6.50 7.04 16.94
N TYR A 91 6.05 8.01 16.14
CA TYR A 91 4.84 8.76 16.43
C TYR A 91 3.60 7.88 16.27
N PHE A 92 2.62 8.10 17.13
CA PHE A 92 1.37 7.34 17.10
C PHE A 92 0.18 8.27 16.91
N SER A 93 -0.53 8.12 15.78
CA SER A 93 -1.78 8.81 15.49
C SER A 93 -2.96 7.94 15.97
N ARG A 94 -3.66 8.42 16.99
CA ARG A 94 -4.73 7.69 17.69
C ARG A 94 -5.95 7.46 16.79
N PRO A 95 -6.78 6.41 17.10
CA PRO A 95 -8.07 6.23 16.42
C PRO A 95 -8.92 7.49 16.48
N GLY A 96 -9.49 7.88 15.34
CA GLY A 96 -10.30 9.09 15.20
C GLY A 96 -9.51 10.36 14.86
N ASN A 97 -8.16 10.32 14.83
CA ASN A 97 -7.37 11.47 14.37
C ASN A 97 -7.49 11.68 12.85
N GLY A 98 -7.64 10.62 12.10
CA GLY A 98 -7.88 10.69 10.66
C GLY A 98 -7.19 9.61 9.84
N ILE A 99 -7.46 9.66 8.55
CA ILE A 99 -6.89 8.78 7.55
C ILE A 99 -5.39 9.05 7.42
N CYS A 100 -4.56 8.00 7.44
CA CYS A 100 -3.11 8.09 7.48
C CYS A 100 -2.53 9.08 6.45
N HIS A 101 -2.97 9.01 5.19
CA HIS A 101 -2.45 9.88 4.13
C HIS A 101 -2.86 11.34 4.29
N GLN A 102 -4.07 11.62 4.79
CA GLN A 102 -4.54 12.97 5.06
C GLN A 102 -3.78 13.60 6.24
N VAL A 103 -3.69 12.89 7.35
CA VAL A 103 -2.94 13.36 8.53
C VAL A 103 -1.45 13.49 8.22
N HIS A 104 -0.89 12.60 7.38
CA HIS A 104 0.52 12.69 6.98
C HIS A 104 0.81 13.97 6.18
N LEU A 105 -0.06 14.33 5.23
CA LEU A 105 0.02 15.60 4.51
C LEU A 105 -0.09 16.81 5.45
N GLU A 106 -1.04 16.77 6.37
CA GLU A 106 -1.30 17.86 7.31
C GLU A 106 -0.13 18.09 8.27
N ARG A 107 0.49 17.00 8.81
CA ARG A 107 1.36 17.11 10.00
C ARG A 107 2.79 16.61 9.82
N PHE A 108 3.09 15.72 8.86
CA PHE A 108 4.37 15.00 8.83
C PHE A 108 5.12 15.04 7.51
N GLY A 109 4.41 15.11 6.38
CA GLY A 109 5.03 15.07 5.07
C GLY A 109 5.92 16.31 4.82
N ILE A 110 7.11 16.10 4.30
CA ILE A 110 8.11 17.15 4.02
C ILE A 110 8.53 17.05 2.56
N PRO A 111 8.40 18.13 1.76
CA PRO A 111 8.89 18.14 0.38
C PRO A 111 10.35 17.70 0.29
N GLY A 112 10.68 16.92 -0.73
CA GLY A 112 12.06 16.47 -0.96
C GLY A 112 12.47 15.23 -0.19
N LYS A 113 11.70 14.78 0.79
CA LYS A 113 11.97 13.56 1.55
C LYS A 113 11.43 12.31 0.86
N THR A 114 12.06 11.17 1.16
CA THR A 114 11.55 9.85 0.79
C THR A 114 10.58 9.35 1.85
N LEU A 115 9.49 8.71 1.42
CA LEU A 115 8.51 8.07 2.29
C LEU A 115 8.18 6.68 1.73
N ILE A 116 8.27 5.65 2.57
CA ILE A 116 7.61 4.37 2.26
C ILE A 116 6.54 4.04 3.29
N GLY A 117 5.46 3.45 2.81
CA GLY A 117 4.34 3.07 3.67
C GLY A 117 3.82 1.69 3.40
N SER A 118 3.39 0.99 4.46
CA SER A 118 2.72 -0.31 4.33
C SER A 118 1.27 -0.18 3.82
N ASP A 119 1.00 0.89 3.10
CA ASP A 119 -0.25 1.17 2.40
C ASP A 119 0.01 1.53 0.94
N SER A 120 -0.82 1.01 0.03
CA SER A 120 -0.67 1.19 -1.42
C SER A 120 -0.90 2.64 -1.88
N HIS A 121 -1.59 3.48 -1.09
CA HIS A 121 -1.85 4.89 -1.43
C HIS A 121 -0.85 5.87 -0.78
N THR A 122 0.28 5.37 -0.27
CA THR A 122 1.41 6.21 0.18
C THR A 122 1.86 7.26 -0.87
N PRO A 123 1.75 7.00 -2.20
CA PRO A 123 2.01 8.02 -3.22
C PRO A 123 1.23 9.34 -3.07
N THR A 124 0.20 9.39 -2.23
CA THR A 124 -0.50 10.64 -1.84
C THR A 124 0.50 11.73 -1.40
N GLY A 125 1.59 11.36 -0.73
CA GLY A 125 2.66 12.28 -0.33
C GLY A 125 3.37 12.99 -1.49
N GLY A 126 3.26 12.44 -2.71
CA GLY A 126 3.76 13.08 -3.91
C GLY A 126 3.05 14.40 -4.25
N GLY A 127 1.84 14.63 -3.70
CA GLY A 127 1.10 15.89 -3.86
C GLY A 127 1.79 17.11 -3.24
N ILE A 128 2.72 16.92 -2.30
CA ILE A 128 3.58 17.97 -1.72
C ILE A 128 5.06 17.85 -2.14
N GLY A 129 5.38 17.02 -3.12
CA GLY A 129 6.74 16.85 -3.60
C GLY A 129 7.60 15.88 -2.80
N MET A 130 7.02 14.85 -2.16
CA MET A 130 7.75 13.73 -1.58
C MET A 130 7.96 12.62 -2.61
N LEU A 131 9.08 11.90 -2.52
CA LEU A 131 9.24 10.62 -3.20
C LEU A 131 8.59 9.53 -2.33
N ALA A 132 7.27 9.37 -2.49
CA ALA A 132 6.43 8.54 -1.61
C ALA A 132 5.97 7.28 -2.33
N MET A 133 6.22 6.10 -1.75
CA MET A 133 5.96 4.80 -2.36
C MET A 133 5.26 3.85 -1.40
N GLY A 134 4.32 3.04 -1.92
CA GLY A 134 3.76 1.90 -1.20
C GLY A 134 4.76 0.73 -1.20
N ALA A 135 4.91 0.08 -0.04
CA ALA A 135 5.86 -1.02 0.16
C ALA A 135 5.24 -2.15 0.99
N GLY A 136 5.88 -3.30 1.05
CA GLY A 136 5.51 -4.37 1.97
C GLY A 136 5.82 -4.03 3.44
N GLY A 137 5.14 -4.69 4.38
CA GLY A 137 5.40 -4.49 5.81
C GLY A 137 6.85 -4.72 6.18
N MET A 138 7.46 -5.76 5.65
CA MET A 138 8.85 -6.11 5.88
C MET A 138 9.83 -5.04 5.34
N ASP A 139 9.57 -4.46 4.16
CA ASP A 139 10.40 -3.38 3.62
C ASP A 139 10.33 -2.13 4.50
N VAL A 140 9.13 -1.83 5.02
CA VAL A 140 8.93 -0.72 5.96
C VAL A 140 9.67 -0.99 7.28
N ALA A 141 9.62 -2.21 7.81
CA ALA A 141 10.37 -2.62 9.00
C ALA A 141 11.89 -2.48 8.79
N VAL A 142 12.39 -2.95 7.65
CA VAL A 142 13.81 -2.83 7.26
C VAL A 142 14.23 -1.37 7.19
N ALA A 143 13.45 -0.51 6.55
CA ALA A 143 13.74 0.93 6.47
C ALA A 143 13.74 1.60 7.85
N MET A 144 12.76 1.27 8.72
CA MET A 144 12.76 1.72 10.11
C MET A 144 14.05 1.32 10.84
N GLY A 145 14.57 0.13 10.57
CA GLY A 145 15.85 -0.35 11.11
C GLY A 145 17.09 0.30 10.49
N GLY A 146 16.93 1.18 9.50
CA GLY A 146 18.03 1.86 8.80
C GLY A 146 18.56 1.09 7.59
N GLY A 147 17.86 0.05 7.14
CA GLY A 147 18.20 -0.68 5.93
C GLY A 147 17.83 0.10 4.65
N THR A 148 18.54 -0.22 3.58
CA THR A 148 18.33 0.38 2.27
C THR A 148 17.07 -0.23 1.60
N TYR A 149 16.25 0.62 0.98
CA TYR A 149 15.09 0.20 0.19
C TYR A 149 15.46 0.04 -1.28
N TYR A 150 15.23 -1.13 -1.85
CA TYR A 150 15.65 -1.46 -3.21
C TYR A 150 14.47 -1.50 -4.16
N ILE A 151 14.64 -0.82 -5.30
CA ILE A 151 13.68 -0.82 -6.41
C ILE A 151 14.41 -0.91 -7.76
N PRO A 152 13.79 -1.45 -8.81
CA PRO A 152 14.28 -1.22 -10.17
C PRO A 152 14.19 0.27 -10.49
N MET A 153 15.25 0.87 -11.05
CA MET A 153 15.24 2.29 -11.46
C MET A 153 14.10 2.53 -12.45
N PRO A 154 13.10 3.37 -12.11
CA PRO A 154 11.96 3.63 -12.98
C PRO A 154 12.32 4.52 -14.18
N THR A 155 11.52 4.44 -15.22
CA THR A 155 11.46 5.46 -16.27
C THR A 155 10.59 6.63 -15.85
N MET A 156 10.78 7.80 -16.48
CA MET A 156 10.09 9.05 -16.13
C MET A 156 9.04 9.41 -17.18
N THR A 157 7.78 9.39 -16.80
CA THR A 157 6.67 9.87 -17.64
C THR A 157 6.19 11.21 -17.12
N ARG A 158 6.13 12.22 -18.00
CA ARG A 158 5.55 13.52 -17.67
C ARG A 158 4.11 13.62 -18.12
N ILE A 159 3.23 13.99 -17.19
CA ILE A 159 1.88 14.49 -17.52
C ILE A 159 1.97 16.02 -17.53
N ASN A 160 1.88 16.58 -18.72
CA ASN A 160 1.97 18.02 -18.93
C ASN A 160 0.56 18.63 -18.89
N LEU A 161 0.26 19.36 -17.82
CA LEU A 161 -1.05 19.98 -17.59
C LEU A 161 -1.05 21.41 -18.12
N THR A 162 -2.04 21.76 -18.93
CA THR A 162 -2.25 23.13 -19.44
C THR A 162 -3.65 23.64 -19.05
N GLY A 163 -3.83 24.95 -19.03
CA GLY A 163 -5.12 25.56 -18.69
C GLY A 163 -5.49 25.42 -17.20
N TYR A 164 -6.77 25.35 -16.91
CA TYR A 164 -7.36 25.27 -15.58
C TYR A 164 -8.65 24.47 -15.58
N LEU A 165 -9.05 23.94 -14.41
CA LEU A 165 -10.29 23.19 -14.26
C LEU A 165 -11.49 24.14 -14.38
N LYS A 166 -12.44 23.79 -15.27
CA LYS A 166 -13.71 24.50 -15.40
C LYS A 166 -14.60 24.27 -14.17
N PRO A 167 -15.57 25.14 -13.91
CA PRO A 167 -16.59 24.89 -12.88
C PRO A 167 -17.18 23.47 -13.01
N TRP A 168 -17.38 22.79 -11.87
CA TRP A 168 -17.88 21.43 -11.76
C TRP A 168 -16.90 20.30 -12.18
N VAL A 169 -15.74 20.64 -12.72
CA VAL A 169 -14.65 19.68 -12.98
C VAL A 169 -13.67 19.69 -11.83
N SER A 170 -13.17 18.54 -11.44
CA SER A 170 -12.32 18.38 -10.26
C SER A 170 -11.00 17.65 -10.56
N ALA A 171 -10.08 17.65 -9.61
CA ALA A 171 -8.85 16.86 -9.68
C ALA A 171 -9.11 15.36 -9.85
N LYS A 172 -10.27 14.86 -9.39
CA LYS A 172 -10.70 13.48 -9.64
C LYS A 172 -10.85 13.20 -11.13
N ASP A 173 -11.41 14.13 -11.89
CA ASP A 173 -11.58 13.99 -13.34
C ASP A 173 -10.24 14.00 -14.06
N VAL A 174 -9.23 14.72 -13.54
CA VAL A 174 -7.86 14.69 -14.08
C VAL A 174 -7.28 13.29 -14.00
N ILE A 175 -7.28 12.67 -12.82
CA ILE A 175 -6.69 11.33 -12.66
C ILE A 175 -7.52 10.26 -13.34
N LEU A 176 -8.85 10.41 -13.46
CA LEU A 176 -9.69 9.53 -14.25
C LEU A 176 -9.30 9.60 -15.74
N GLU A 177 -9.03 10.80 -16.28
CA GLU A 177 -8.53 10.95 -17.66
C GLU A 177 -7.15 10.31 -17.85
N VAL A 178 -6.24 10.44 -16.87
CA VAL A 178 -4.95 9.74 -16.91
C VAL A 178 -5.15 8.22 -16.93
N LEU A 179 -6.02 7.69 -16.08
CA LEU A 179 -6.37 6.25 -16.06
C LEU A 179 -6.99 5.79 -17.38
N ARG A 180 -7.85 6.61 -17.98
CA ARG A 180 -8.47 6.33 -19.29
C ARG A 180 -7.41 6.18 -20.39
N ARG A 181 -6.35 7.02 -20.37
CA ARG A 181 -5.28 7.00 -21.38
C ARG A 181 -4.24 5.92 -21.12
N MET A 182 -3.80 5.77 -19.89
CA MET A 182 -2.66 4.90 -19.52
C MET A 182 -3.11 3.49 -19.11
N THR A 183 -4.34 3.30 -18.68
CA THR A 183 -4.89 2.08 -18.06
C THR A 183 -4.22 1.73 -16.72
N VAL A 184 -4.70 0.68 -16.05
CA VAL A 184 -4.16 0.18 -14.77
C VAL A 184 -2.76 -0.44 -14.85
N LYS A 185 -2.19 -0.57 -16.04
CA LYS A 185 -0.85 -1.15 -16.27
C LYS A 185 0.15 -0.17 -16.88
N GLY A 186 -0.33 0.99 -17.34
CA GLY A 186 0.51 1.94 -18.06
C GLY A 186 1.62 2.61 -17.24
N GLY A 187 1.48 2.60 -15.92
CA GLY A 187 2.47 3.14 -14.99
C GLY A 187 3.50 2.14 -14.46
N VAL A 188 3.40 0.86 -14.82
CA VAL A 188 4.32 -0.18 -14.30
C VAL A 188 5.77 0.13 -14.66
N GLY A 189 6.65 0.20 -13.65
CA GLY A 189 8.06 0.55 -13.82
C GLY A 189 8.31 2.02 -14.13
N LYS A 190 7.33 2.90 -13.88
CA LYS A 190 7.41 4.34 -14.15
C LYS A 190 7.20 5.16 -12.88
N ILE A 191 7.75 6.37 -12.88
CA ILE A 191 7.32 7.48 -12.01
C ILE A 191 6.58 8.48 -12.88
N ILE A 192 5.39 8.87 -12.43
CA ILE A 192 4.55 9.86 -13.10
C ILE A 192 4.83 11.24 -12.48
N GLU A 193 5.41 12.12 -13.26
CA GLU A 193 5.74 13.49 -12.84
C GLU A 193 4.79 14.49 -13.49
N TYR A 194 4.04 15.22 -12.68
CA TYR A 194 3.13 16.25 -13.16
C TYR A 194 3.83 17.58 -13.33
N GLY A 195 3.59 18.23 -14.46
CA GLY A 195 4.20 19.53 -14.80
C GLY A 195 3.33 20.33 -15.75
N GLY A 196 3.87 21.45 -16.26
CA GLY A 196 3.14 22.41 -17.08
C GLY A 196 2.52 23.54 -16.25
N GLU A 197 1.97 24.54 -16.93
CA GLU A 197 1.41 25.73 -16.27
C GLU A 197 0.13 25.43 -15.48
N GLY A 198 -0.64 24.41 -15.90
CA GLY A 198 -1.86 23.98 -15.20
C GLY A 198 -1.61 23.48 -13.79
N VAL A 199 -0.40 23.01 -13.46
CA VAL A 199 -0.04 22.60 -12.09
C VAL A 199 -0.23 23.72 -11.07
N LYS A 200 0.03 24.98 -11.47
CA LYS A 200 -0.12 26.15 -10.60
C LYS A 200 -1.57 26.48 -10.25
N THR A 201 -2.53 25.90 -10.97
CA THR A 201 -3.96 26.09 -10.71
C THR A 201 -4.55 25.06 -9.75
N LEU A 202 -3.76 24.04 -9.35
CA LEU A 202 -4.16 22.95 -8.48
C LEU A 202 -3.62 23.14 -7.06
N SER A 203 -4.50 23.16 -6.07
CA SER A 203 -4.13 23.16 -4.66
C SER A 203 -3.48 21.83 -4.23
N VAL A 204 -2.78 21.82 -3.10
CA VAL A 204 -2.15 20.58 -2.57
C VAL A 204 -3.15 19.44 -2.37
N PRO A 205 -4.35 19.62 -1.80
CA PRO A 205 -5.34 18.54 -1.73
C PRO A 205 -5.74 17.98 -3.10
N GLU A 206 -5.85 18.82 -4.12
CA GLU A 206 -6.15 18.39 -5.50
C GLU A 206 -4.98 17.60 -6.11
N ARG A 207 -3.74 18.06 -5.90
CA ARG A 207 -2.53 17.30 -6.30
C ARG A 207 -2.48 15.94 -5.57
N ALA A 208 -2.83 15.91 -4.28
CA ALA A 208 -2.87 14.70 -3.48
C ALA A 208 -3.94 13.71 -3.96
N THR A 209 -5.10 14.17 -4.39
CA THR A 209 -6.12 13.32 -5.05
C THR A 209 -5.55 12.64 -6.30
N ILE A 210 -4.81 13.38 -7.12
CA ILE A 210 -4.21 12.86 -8.35
C ILE A 210 -3.12 11.83 -8.04
N THR A 211 -2.19 12.12 -7.13
CA THR A 211 -1.11 11.19 -6.77
C THR A 211 -1.62 9.97 -5.99
N ASN A 212 -2.69 10.12 -5.19
CA ASN A 212 -3.36 9.01 -4.52
C ASN A 212 -3.83 7.96 -5.52
N MET A 213 -4.61 8.35 -6.52
CA MET A 213 -5.08 7.42 -7.55
C MET A 213 -4.02 7.06 -8.60
N GLY A 214 -2.87 7.71 -8.60
CA GLY A 214 -1.70 7.30 -9.36
C GLY A 214 -1.24 5.86 -9.01
N ALA A 215 -1.52 5.39 -7.80
CA ALA A 215 -1.30 3.99 -7.41
C ALA A 215 -2.09 3.01 -8.29
N GLU A 216 -3.25 3.39 -8.80
CA GLU A 216 -4.10 2.55 -9.65
C GLU A 216 -3.58 2.42 -11.09
N LEU A 217 -2.61 3.24 -11.50
CA LEU A 217 -1.86 3.08 -12.76
C LEU A 217 -0.84 1.93 -12.70
N GLY A 218 -0.57 1.37 -11.52
CA GLY A 218 0.55 0.46 -11.28
C GLY A 218 1.91 1.17 -11.25
N ALA A 219 1.92 2.50 -11.13
CA ALA A 219 3.14 3.30 -11.07
C ALA A 219 3.93 3.05 -9.78
N THR A 220 5.25 3.20 -9.86
CA THR A 220 6.13 3.21 -8.68
C THR A 220 5.71 4.32 -7.73
N THR A 221 5.49 5.51 -8.25
CA THR A 221 4.87 6.65 -7.56
C THR A 221 4.42 7.72 -8.55
N SER A 222 3.75 8.76 -8.02
CA SER A 222 3.38 9.97 -8.74
C SER A 222 3.82 11.18 -7.93
N ILE A 223 4.25 12.26 -8.58
CA ILE A 223 4.82 13.41 -7.89
C ILE A 223 4.49 14.73 -8.56
N PHE A 224 4.23 15.76 -7.76
CA PHE A 224 4.13 17.17 -8.16
C PHE A 224 5.35 17.95 -7.67
N PRO A 225 5.69 19.07 -8.31
CA PRO A 225 6.72 19.96 -7.81
C PRO A 225 6.33 20.57 -6.46
N SER A 226 7.33 20.86 -5.63
CA SER A 226 7.18 21.70 -4.45
C SER A 226 7.42 23.16 -4.86
N ASP A 227 6.35 23.90 -4.98
CA ASP A 227 6.31 25.31 -5.45
C ASP A 227 5.61 26.22 -4.43
N GLU A 228 5.23 27.43 -4.88
CA GLU A 228 4.53 28.41 -4.02
C GLU A 228 3.19 27.88 -3.49
N ILE A 229 2.51 26.98 -4.24
CA ILE A 229 1.26 26.37 -3.79
C ILE A 229 1.52 25.41 -2.63
N THR A 230 2.63 24.67 -2.69
CA THR A 230 3.07 23.81 -1.57
C THR A 230 3.44 24.65 -0.36
N LEU A 231 4.17 25.76 -0.55
CA LEU A 231 4.49 26.70 0.53
C LEU A 231 3.23 27.26 1.19
N ALA A 232 2.26 27.70 0.40
CA ALA A 232 1.00 28.24 0.92
C ALA A 232 0.25 27.22 1.77
N PHE A 233 0.17 25.96 1.33
CA PHE A 233 -0.44 24.89 2.11
C PHE A 233 0.30 24.62 3.42
N LEU A 234 1.63 24.47 3.38
CA LEU A 234 2.43 24.22 4.60
C LEU A 234 2.36 25.40 5.57
N LYS A 235 2.35 26.64 5.06
CA LYS A 235 2.15 27.85 5.88
C LYS A 235 0.79 27.83 6.56
N ALA A 236 -0.28 27.48 5.85
CA ALA A 236 -1.62 27.35 6.42
C ALA A 236 -1.71 26.25 7.50
N GLN A 237 -0.82 25.26 7.46
CA GLN A 237 -0.66 24.19 8.45
C GLN A 237 0.36 24.50 9.56
N ASP A 238 0.83 25.75 9.70
CA ASP A 238 1.90 26.21 10.60
C ASP A 238 3.21 25.42 10.43
N ARG A 239 3.55 25.09 9.17
CA ARG A 239 4.70 24.26 8.79
C ARG A 239 5.55 24.89 7.67
N ALA A 240 5.59 26.21 7.60
CA ALA A 240 6.36 26.91 6.56
C ALA A 240 7.85 26.53 6.56
N ASP A 241 8.42 26.21 7.72
CA ASP A 241 9.83 25.84 7.87
C ASP A 241 10.16 24.46 7.25
N ASP A 242 9.16 23.62 7.03
CA ASP A 242 9.32 22.33 6.36
C ASP A 242 9.42 22.45 4.82
N TRP A 243 9.16 23.65 4.27
CA TRP A 243 9.13 23.83 2.83
C TRP A 243 10.52 23.97 2.20
N THR A 244 10.67 23.33 1.06
CA THR A 244 11.80 23.52 0.14
C THR A 244 11.26 23.53 -1.28
N GLU A 245 11.69 24.51 -2.09
CA GLU A 245 11.37 24.52 -3.51
C GLU A 245 12.10 23.40 -4.24
N ILE A 246 11.36 22.59 -4.99
CA ILE A 246 11.93 21.50 -5.77
C ILE A 246 11.21 21.44 -7.12
N LEU A 247 11.94 21.84 -8.16
CA LEU A 247 11.46 21.88 -9.53
C LEU A 247 12.37 21.02 -10.43
N PRO A 248 11.86 20.49 -11.55
CA PRO A 248 12.73 19.87 -12.56
C PRO A 248 13.68 20.91 -13.16
N ASP A 249 14.80 20.46 -13.72
CA ASP A 249 15.66 21.36 -14.49
C ASP A 249 14.95 21.80 -15.77
N PRO A 250 15.23 23.00 -16.27
CA PRO A 250 14.55 23.52 -17.48
C PRO A 250 14.77 22.66 -18.73
N ASP A 251 15.90 21.93 -18.80
CA ASP A 251 16.28 21.02 -19.88
C ASP A 251 16.11 19.54 -19.53
N ALA A 252 15.30 19.24 -18.48
CA ALA A 252 14.99 17.87 -18.08
C ALA A 252 14.36 17.08 -19.24
N GLN A 253 14.79 15.83 -19.39
CA GLN A 253 14.27 14.91 -20.42
C GLN A 253 13.41 13.84 -19.78
N TYR A 254 12.31 13.48 -20.43
CA TYR A 254 11.37 12.45 -20.01
C TYR A 254 11.31 11.35 -21.05
N ASP A 255 11.12 10.11 -20.60
CA ASP A 255 10.98 8.96 -21.50
C ASP A 255 9.64 9.02 -22.27
N GLU A 256 8.62 9.62 -21.67
CA GLU A 256 7.29 9.79 -22.24
C GLU A 256 6.68 11.12 -21.77
N VAL A 257 5.94 11.79 -22.65
CA VAL A 257 5.17 13.00 -22.30
C VAL A 257 3.73 12.85 -22.78
N ILE A 258 2.78 13.12 -21.89
CA ILE A 258 1.35 13.10 -22.18
C ILE A 258 0.76 14.46 -21.85
N ASP A 259 0.21 15.15 -22.86
CA ASP A 259 -0.43 16.44 -22.68
C ASP A 259 -1.90 16.30 -22.30
N ILE A 260 -2.33 17.06 -21.28
CA ILE A 260 -3.75 17.15 -20.85
C ILE A 260 -4.11 18.63 -20.72
N ASP A 261 -5.09 19.05 -21.50
CA ASP A 261 -5.74 20.35 -21.35
C ASP A 261 -6.85 20.26 -20.30
N LEU A 262 -6.63 20.88 -19.15
CA LEU A 262 -7.60 20.91 -18.05
C LEU A 262 -8.92 21.58 -18.46
N CYS A 263 -8.88 22.54 -19.41
CA CYS A 263 -10.08 23.18 -19.92
C CYS A 263 -10.95 22.27 -20.79
N ALA A 264 -10.39 21.19 -21.30
CA ALA A 264 -11.13 20.22 -22.14
C ALA A 264 -11.81 19.10 -21.30
N LEU A 265 -11.47 18.99 -20.01
CA LEU A 265 -12.04 17.95 -19.15
C LEU A 265 -13.51 18.21 -18.83
N GLU A 266 -14.23 17.14 -18.62
CA GLU A 266 -15.63 17.10 -18.23
C GLU A 266 -15.81 16.20 -16.99
N PRO A 267 -16.94 16.28 -16.27
CA PRO A 267 -17.22 15.36 -15.17
C PRO A 267 -17.25 13.90 -15.67
N MET A 268 -16.49 13.03 -14.99
CA MET A 268 -16.27 11.64 -15.39
C MET A 268 -16.64 10.66 -14.29
N ALA A 269 -16.78 9.40 -14.67
CA ALA A 269 -16.89 8.27 -13.75
C ALA A 269 -16.12 7.07 -14.27
N ALA A 270 -15.42 6.37 -13.37
CA ALA A 270 -14.92 5.03 -13.65
C ALA A 270 -16.03 4.01 -13.43
N CYS A 271 -16.38 3.30 -14.49
CA CYS A 271 -17.44 2.29 -14.48
C CYS A 271 -16.98 1.00 -13.78
N PRO A 272 -17.90 0.17 -13.26
CA PRO A 272 -17.57 -1.16 -12.73
C PRO A 272 -16.90 -2.05 -13.79
N HIS A 273 -15.93 -2.88 -13.46
CA HIS A 273 -15.28 -3.12 -12.16
C HIS A 273 -13.78 -2.81 -12.26
N MET A 274 -13.43 -1.72 -12.92
CA MET A 274 -12.03 -1.31 -13.15
C MET A 274 -11.94 0.21 -13.10
N PRO A 275 -10.90 0.78 -12.46
CA PRO A 275 -10.75 2.23 -12.33
C PRO A 275 -10.36 2.93 -13.65
N ASP A 276 -9.94 2.19 -14.67
CA ASP A 276 -9.62 2.70 -16.02
C ASP A 276 -10.78 2.63 -17.04
N LYS A 277 -11.91 2.03 -16.65
CA LYS A 277 -13.13 2.06 -17.49
C LYS A 277 -13.86 3.39 -17.36
N VAL A 278 -13.19 4.45 -17.73
CA VAL A 278 -13.67 5.82 -17.56
C VAL A 278 -14.51 6.28 -18.74
N LYS A 279 -15.63 6.94 -18.43
CA LYS A 279 -16.53 7.64 -19.36
C LYS A 279 -16.96 8.95 -18.74
N THR A 280 -17.39 9.90 -19.58
CA THR A 280 -18.07 11.11 -19.10
C THR A 280 -19.43 10.75 -18.51
N THR A 281 -19.95 11.59 -17.61
CA THR A 281 -21.30 11.41 -17.04
C THR A 281 -22.38 11.40 -18.14
N GLU A 282 -22.18 12.18 -19.20
CA GLU A 282 -23.07 12.22 -20.36
C GLU A 282 -23.06 10.90 -21.15
N GLU A 283 -21.87 10.31 -21.41
CA GLU A 283 -21.73 9.01 -22.10
C GLU A 283 -22.37 7.85 -21.32
N ILE A 284 -22.34 7.90 -19.98
CA ILE A 284 -22.95 6.87 -19.13
C ILE A 284 -24.48 7.02 -19.12
N GLY A 285 -24.96 8.26 -19.09
CA GLY A 285 -26.38 8.58 -19.04
C GLY A 285 -26.99 8.31 -17.66
N LYS A 286 -28.32 8.24 -17.63
CA LYS A 286 -29.09 8.18 -16.38
C LYS A 286 -29.11 6.77 -15.78
N ILE A 287 -28.41 6.56 -14.67
CA ILE A 287 -28.38 5.31 -13.91
C ILE A 287 -28.95 5.56 -12.51
N LYS A 288 -29.87 4.72 -12.05
CA LYS A 288 -30.42 4.79 -10.70
C LYS A 288 -29.31 4.47 -9.68
N VAL A 289 -29.24 5.26 -8.61
CA VAL A 289 -28.23 5.13 -7.54
C VAL A 289 -28.91 4.72 -6.25
N ASP A 290 -28.34 3.71 -5.57
CA ASP A 290 -28.84 3.21 -4.31
C ASP A 290 -28.00 3.74 -3.12
N GLN A 291 -26.72 4.00 -3.34
CA GLN A 291 -25.79 4.48 -2.31
C GLN A 291 -24.81 5.51 -2.88
N VAL A 292 -24.50 6.52 -2.07
CA VAL A 292 -23.41 7.46 -2.31
C VAL A 292 -22.48 7.48 -1.09
N ALA A 293 -21.18 7.31 -1.32
CA ALA A 293 -20.17 7.35 -0.26
C ALA A 293 -19.08 8.36 -0.63
N ILE A 294 -18.96 9.42 0.17
CA ILE A 294 -18.01 10.53 -0.03
C ILE A 294 -16.95 10.51 1.04
N GLY A 295 -15.67 10.64 0.65
CA GLY A 295 -14.54 10.64 1.57
C GLY A 295 -13.40 9.75 1.12
N SER A 296 -12.84 8.93 2.03
CA SER A 296 -11.64 8.12 1.82
C SER A 296 -10.37 8.99 1.73
N CYS A 297 -9.20 8.36 1.61
CA CYS A 297 -7.95 9.09 1.43
C CYS A 297 -7.89 9.92 0.14
N THR A 298 -8.79 9.67 -0.81
CA THR A 298 -8.80 10.32 -2.13
C THR A 298 -9.48 11.70 -2.12
N ASN A 299 -10.70 11.79 -1.59
CA ASN A 299 -11.51 13.02 -1.62
C ASN A 299 -12.19 13.30 -0.28
N SER A 300 -11.40 13.66 0.70
CA SER A 300 -11.86 13.94 2.06
C SER A 300 -11.23 15.19 2.68
N SER A 301 -10.55 15.99 1.85
CA SER A 301 -9.97 17.26 2.28
C SER A 301 -11.02 18.27 2.72
N PHE A 302 -10.59 19.32 3.42
CA PHE A 302 -11.49 20.41 3.82
C PHE A 302 -12.23 21.01 2.61
N VAL A 303 -11.52 21.22 1.49
CA VAL A 303 -12.12 21.80 0.27
C VAL A 303 -13.15 20.84 -0.35
N ASP A 304 -12.85 19.54 -0.44
CA ASP A 304 -13.81 18.54 -0.92
C ASP A 304 -15.09 18.55 -0.07
N MET A 305 -14.93 18.52 1.26
CA MET A 305 -16.05 18.48 2.18
C MET A 305 -16.88 19.77 2.15
N MET A 306 -16.23 20.93 2.00
CA MET A 306 -16.91 22.22 1.87
C MET A 306 -17.70 22.34 0.56
N LYS A 307 -17.17 21.82 -0.56
CA LYS A 307 -17.91 21.73 -1.82
C LYS A 307 -19.16 20.89 -1.65
N VAL A 308 -19.03 19.70 -1.04
CA VAL A 308 -20.17 18.81 -0.75
C VAL A 308 -21.20 19.49 0.14
N ALA A 309 -20.77 20.13 1.22
CA ALA A 309 -21.67 20.86 2.12
C ALA A 309 -22.46 21.97 1.39
N LYS A 310 -21.78 22.76 0.56
CA LYS A 310 -22.43 23.83 -0.22
C LYS A 310 -23.43 23.29 -1.26
N ILE A 311 -23.13 22.14 -1.89
CA ILE A 311 -24.06 21.48 -2.83
C ILE A 311 -25.32 20.99 -2.10
N LEU A 312 -25.15 20.43 -0.90
CA LEU A 312 -26.25 19.85 -0.11
C LEU A 312 -27.07 20.89 0.69
N LYS A 313 -26.50 22.05 0.94
CA LYS A 313 -27.10 23.09 1.81
C LYS A 313 -28.54 23.44 1.40
N GLY A 314 -29.47 23.32 2.37
CA GLY A 314 -30.89 23.64 2.18
C GLY A 314 -31.63 22.67 1.25
N LYS A 315 -31.04 21.55 0.89
CA LYS A 315 -31.64 20.51 0.04
C LYS A 315 -31.81 19.21 0.83
N THR A 316 -32.50 18.24 0.26
CA THR A 316 -32.73 16.92 0.87
C THR A 316 -32.24 15.84 -0.08
N VAL A 317 -31.49 14.89 0.45
CA VAL A 317 -31.03 13.69 -0.28
C VAL A 317 -32.23 12.87 -0.74
N CYS A 318 -32.17 12.33 -1.96
CA CYS A 318 -33.23 11.49 -2.51
C CYS A 318 -33.55 10.34 -1.54
N PRO A 319 -34.85 10.09 -1.20
CA PRO A 319 -35.21 9.09 -0.19
C PRO A 319 -34.75 7.67 -0.48
N THR A 320 -34.45 7.36 -1.76
CA THR A 320 -33.99 6.04 -2.18
C THR A 320 -32.46 5.89 -2.11
N VAL A 321 -31.73 6.96 -1.76
CA VAL A 321 -30.27 6.95 -1.70
C VAL A 321 -29.79 6.95 -0.26
N SER A 322 -28.90 6.01 0.06
CA SER A 322 -28.13 6.03 1.31
C SER A 322 -26.88 6.87 1.11
N LEU A 323 -26.83 8.09 1.65
CA LEU A 323 -25.65 8.96 1.61
C LEU A 323 -24.83 8.81 2.89
N CYS A 324 -23.53 8.55 2.76
CA CYS A 324 -22.57 8.65 3.85
C CYS A 324 -21.37 9.53 3.48
N ILE A 325 -20.82 10.23 4.47
CA ILE A 325 -19.71 11.18 4.32
C ILE A 325 -18.69 10.91 5.43
N ALA A 326 -17.43 10.70 5.05
CA ALA A 326 -16.29 10.49 5.96
C ALA A 326 -15.25 11.61 5.73
N PRO A 327 -15.16 12.65 6.61
CA PRO A 327 -14.11 13.66 6.56
C PRO A 327 -12.71 13.02 6.74
N GLY A 328 -11.68 13.61 6.14
CA GLY A 328 -10.35 12.99 6.09
C GLY A 328 -9.60 12.97 7.41
N SER A 329 -9.85 13.94 8.27
CA SER A 329 -9.16 14.07 9.56
C SER A 329 -10.03 14.73 10.61
N LYS A 330 -9.61 14.61 11.86
CA LYS A 330 -10.17 15.37 12.98
C LYS A 330 -10.12 16.88 12.74
N GLN A 331 -9.03 17.36 12.12
CA GLN A 331 -8.87 18.77 11.76
C GLN A 331 -10.00 19.20 10.81
N VAL A 332 -10.21 18.46 9.73
CA VAL A 332 -11.29 18.73 8.76
C VAL A 332 -12.65 18.66 9.42
N LEU A 333 -12.94 17.59 10.17
CA LEU A 333 -14.22 17.41 10.86
C LEU A 333 -14.51 18.56 11.84
N ASN A 334 -13.51 18.98 12.62
CA ASN A 334 -13.64 20.08 13.58
C ASN A 334 -13.94 21.42 12.87
N MET A 335 -13.22 21.72 11.77
CA MET A 335 -13.47 22.94 11.00
C MET A 335 -14.87 22.98 10.37
N LEU A 336 -15.36 21.82 9.87
CA LEU A 336 -16.74 21.69 9.36
C LEU A 336 -17.78 21.87 10.45
N ALA A 337 -17.50 21.41 11.67
CA ALA A 337 -18.38 21.64 12.83
C ALA A 337 -18.41 23.12 13.23
N MET A 338 -17.25 23.78 13.25
CA MET A 338 -17.12 25.19 13.66
C MET A 338 -17.81 26.15 12.68
N ASN A 339 -17.75 25.88 11.37
CA ASN A 339 -18.33 26.76 10.35
C ASN A 339 -19.77 26.40 9.94
N GLY A 340 -20.36 25.36 10.56
CA GLY A 340 -21.75 24.94 10.31
C GLY A 340 -21.94 24.01 9.11
N ALA A 341 -20.92 23.75 8.30
CA ALA A 341 -20.99 22.87 7.13
C ALA A 341 -21.39 21.43 7.49
N LEU A 342 -20.95 20.94 8.65
CA LEU A 342 -21.37 19.64 9.18
C LEU A 342 -22.88 19.60 9.42
N GLY A 343 -23.46 20.66 9.97
CA GLY A 343 -24.91 20.82 10.18
C GLY A 343 -25.68 20.83 8.86
N ASP A 344 -25.16 21.51 7.83
CA ASP A 344 -25.76 21.54 6.48
C ASP A 344 -25.81 20.13 5.87
N MET A 345 -24.74 19.34 5.99
CA MET A 345 -24.70 17.95 5.49
C MET A 345 -25.67 17.03 6.24
N ILE A 346 -25.70 17.11 7.56
CA ILE A 346 -26.65 16.33 8.42
C ILE A 346 -28.09 16.73 8.09
N GLY A 347 -28.37 18.02 7.98
CA GLY A 347 -29.68 18.54 7.62
C GLY A 347 -30.20 18.09 6.27
N ALA A 348 -29.30 17.84 5.32
CA ALA A 348 -29.64 17.26 4.02
C ALA A 348 -29.97 15.75 4.08
N GLY A 349 -29.65 15.07 5.18
CA GLY A 349 -29.88 13.64 5.36
C GLY A 349 -28.62 12.76 5.19
N ALA A 350 -27.42 13.34 5.24
CA ALA A 350 -26.18 12.57 5.21
C ALA A 350 -25.90 11.90 6.56
N ARG A 351 -25.40 10.68 6.53
CA ARG A 351 -24.78 10.01 7.67
C ARG A 351 -23.30 10.37 7.73
N ILE A 352 -22.86 10.91 8.85
CA ILE A 352 -21.44 11.22 9.05
C ILE A 352 -20.75 10.00 9.64
N LEU A 353 -19.69 9.57 9.00
CA LEU A 353 -18.84 8.46 9.43
C LEU A 353 -17.59 8.99 10.13
N GLU A 354 -16.88 8.12 10.82
CA GLU A 354 -15.56 8.42 11.35
C GLU A 354 -14.57 8.80 10.25
N SER A 355 -13.56 9.57 10.61
CA SER A 355 -12.41 9.88 9.76
C SER A 355 -11.51 8.65 9.63
N ALA A 356 -11.92 7.69 8.81
CA ALA A 356 -11.32 6.36 8.69
C ALA A 356 -11.37 5.81 7.27
N CYS A 357 -10.49 4.83 6.98
CA CYS A 357 -10.38 4.18 5.67
C CYS A 357 -11.31 2.97 5.50
N GLY A 358 -11.86 2.41 6.58
CA GLY A 358 -12.70 1.19 6.57
C GLY A 358 -13.84 1.18 5.54
N PRO A 359 -14.58 2.27 5.32
CA PRO A 359 -15.65 2.31 4.31
C PRO A 359 -15.21 1.99 2.89
N CYS A 360 -13.93 2.19 2.56
CA CYS A 360 -13.37 1.90 1.23
C CYS A 360 -13.48 0.40 0.86
N ILE A 361 -13.35 -0.48 1.85
CA ILE A 361 -13.52 -1.93 1.69
C ILE A 361 -14.92 -2.42 2.08
N GLY A 362 -15.86 -1.50 2.27
CA GLY A 362 -17.24 -1.80 2.65
C GLY A 362 -17.44 -2.04 4.15
N MET A 363 -16.45 -1.82 5.00
CA MET A 363 -16.57 -1.95 6.44
C MET A 363 -17.54 -0.89 6.98
N GLY A 364 -18.64 -1.33 7.62
CA GLY A 364 -19.70 -0.47 8.14
C GLY A 364 -20.54 0.26 7.08
N GLN A 365 -20.20 0.14 5.79
CA GLN A 365 -20.87 0.85 4.70
C GLN A 365 -20.76 0.10 3.37
N SER A 366 -21.66 -0.82 3.12
CA SER A 366 -21.78 -1.58 1.86
C SER A 366 -23.04 -1.18 1.10
N PRO A 367 -23.06 -1.27 -0.25
CA PRO A 367 -24.30 -1.23 -1.01
C PRO A 367 -25.14 -2.49 -0.74
N ASN A 368 -26.44 -2.42 -1.02
CA ASN A 368 -27.31 -3.59 -1.05
C ASN A 368 -26.92 -4.56 -2.18
N SER A 369 -27.47 -5.78 -2.16
CA SER A 369 -27.22 -6.79 -3.19
C SER A 369 -27.56 -6.27 -4.59
N GLY A 370 -26.58 -6.34 -5.52
CA GLY A 370 -26.71 -5.81 -6.88
C GLY A 370 -26.87 -4.29 -6.97
N GLY A 371 -26.73 -3.57 -5.86
CA GLY A 371 -26.95 -2.11 -5.79
C GLY A 371 -25.87 -1.29 -6.49
N ILE A 372 -26.25 -0.11 -6.97
CA ILE A 372 -25.35 0.87 -7.59
C ILE A 372 -24.86 1.86 -6.54
N SER A 373 -23.54 1.92 -6.34
CA SER A 373 -22.88 2.83 -5.41
C SER A 373 -21.95 3.79 -6.14
N LEU A 374 -22.14 5.09 -5.95
CA LEU A 374 -21.19 6.11 -6.39
C LEU A 374 -20.26 6.46 -5.25
N ARG A 375 -18.96 6.40 -5.50
CA ARG A 375 -17.93 6.60 -4.47
C ARG A 375 -16.84 7.57 -4.93
N THR A 376 -16.41 8.45 -4.04
CA THR A 376 -15.25 9.30 -4.29
C THR A 376 -13.93 8.59 -3.97
N PHE A 377 -13.97 7.30 -3.72
CA PHE A 377 -12.86 6.43 -3.36
C PHE A 377 -11.98 6.11 -4.59
N ASN A 378 -11.02 5.21 -4.42
CA ASN A 378 -9.99 4.96 -5.43
C ASN A 378 -10.09 3.60 -6.12
N ARG A 379 -10.89 2.65 -5.59
CA ARG A 379 -11.00 1.26 -6.11
C ARG A 379 -12.44 0.81 -6.25
N ASN A 380 -12.72 0.14 -7.36
CA ASN A 380 -14.05 -0.40 -7.70
C ASN A 380 -14.02 -1.82 -8.27
N PHE A 381 -13.02 -2.62 -7.88
CA PHE A 381 -12.91 -4.02 -8.32
C PHE A 381 -14.13 -4.83 -7.91
N GLU A 382 -14.43 -5.88 -8.68
CA GLU A 382 -15.52 -6.81 -8.40
C GLU A 382 -15.45 -7.36 -6.96
N GLY A 383 -16.55 -7.25 -6.24
CA GLY A 383 -16.63 -7.69 -4.84
C GLY A 383 -15.84 -6.84 -3.84
N ARG A 384 -15.31 -5.68 -4.23
CA ARG A 384 -14.61 -4.77 -3.31
C ARG A 384 -15.47 -4.32 -2.14
N SER A 385 -16.76 -4.11 -2.39
CA SER A 385 -17.75 -3.74 -1.39
C SER A 385 -19.12 -4.22 -1.81
N GLY A 386 -19.87 -4.85 -0.89
CA GLY A 386 -21.16 -5.47 -1.19
C GLY A 386 -21.02 -6.83 -1.89
N THR A 387 -22.03 -7.19 -2.67
CA THR A 387 -22.04 -8.42 -3.46
C THR A 387 -21.19 -8.27 -4.74
N LYS A 388 -20.79 -9.38 -5.37
CA LYS A 388 -19.98 -9.37 -6.60
C LYS A 388 -20.65 -8.63 -7.75
N ASP A 389 -21.97 -8.68 -7.81
CA ASP A 389 -22.80 -8.01 -8.83
C ASP A 389 -23.13 -6.54 -8.49
N ALA A 390 -22.68 -6.03 -7.35
CA ALA A 390 -22.84 -4.61 -7.01
C ALA A 390 -21.99 -3.73 -7.94
N GLY A 391 -22.60 -2.70 -8.51
CA GLY A 391 -21.96 -1.75 -9.42
C GLY A 391 -21.32 -0.58 -8.68
N ILE A 392 -20.00 -0.59 -8.51
CA ILE A 392 -19.26 0.49 -7.88
C ILE A 392 -18.69 1.43 -8.95
N TYR A 393 -19.08 2.69 -8.92
CA TYR A 393 -18.56 3.76 -9.78
C TYR A 393 -17.65 4.68 -8.96
N LEU A 394 -16.54 5.12 -9.55
CA LEU A 394 -15.68 6.13 -8.93
C LEU A 394 -15.94 7.48 -9.57
N VAL A 395 -16.29 8.47 -8.76
CA VAL A 395 -16.73 9.79 -9.20
C VAL A 395 -16.10 10.90 -8.34
N SER A 396 -16.18 12.14 -8.81
CA SER A 396 -15.82 13.33 -8.03
C SER A 396 -16.80 13.58 -6.88
N PRO A 397 -16.42 14.35 -5.85
CA PRO A 397 -17.34 14.81 -4.80
C PRO A 397 -18.56 15.55 -5.36
N GLU A 398 -18.36 16.35 -6.40
CA GLU A 398 -19.39 17.11 -7.07
C GLU A 398 -20.43 16.20 -7.73
N VAL A 399 -19.99 15.21 -8.52
CA VAL A 399 -20.88 14.21 -9.14
C VAL A 399 -21.60 13.38 -8.07
N ALA A 400 -20.89 12.99 -7.02
CA ALA A 400 -21.44 12.21 -5.90
C ALA A 400 -22.57 12.96 -5.20
N ALA A 401 -22.33 14.22 -4.80
CA ALA A 401 -23.30 15.04 -4.10
C ALA A 401 -24.54 15.37 -4.99
N ALA A 402 -24.32 15.71 -6.27
CA ALA A 402 -25.39 15.93 -7.23
C ALA A 402 -26.29 14.69 -7.38
N SER A 403 -25.66 13.53 -7.52
CA SER A 403 -26.37 12.25 -7.67
C SER A 403 -27.12 11.83 -6.41
N ALA A 404 -26.60 12.17 -5.23
CA ALA A 404 -27.31 11.93 -3.96
C ALA A 404 -28.64 12.71 -3.88
N LEU A 405 -28.68 13.91 -4.44
CA LEU A 405 -29.89 14.73 -4.45
C LEU A 405 -30.95 14.21 -5.43
N THR A 406 -30.53 13.72 -6.60
CA THR A 406 -31.46 13.34 -7.67
C THR A 406 -31.87 11.87 -7.61
N GLY A 407 -31.07 10.99 -7.00
CA GLY A 407 -31.25 9.53 -7.02
C GLY A 407 -30.73 8.85 -8.29
N TYR A 408 -30.05 9.58 -9.16
CA TYR A 408 -29.47 9.08 -10.39
C TYR A 408 -28.05 9.62 -10.58
N LEU A 409 -27.21 8.92 -11.36
CA LEU A 409 -25.95 9.49 -11.83
C LEU A 409 -26.29 10.81 -12.56
N THR A 410 -25.77 11.91 -12.01
CA THR A 410 -26.13 13.26 -12.46
C THR A 410 -24.89 14.04 -12.79
N ASP A 411 -24.91 14.68 -13.95
CA ASP A 411 -23.90 15.69 -14.28
C ASP A 411 -24.08 16.89 -13.34
N PRO A 412 -23.07 17.27 -12.56
CA PRO A 412 -23.21 18.32 -11.58
C PRO A 412 -23.50 19.70 -12.22
N ARG A 413 -23.18 19.87 -13.52
CA ARG A 413 -23.48 21.08 -14.30
C ARG A 413 -25.00 21.36 -14.38
N ASP A 414 -25.84 20.34 -14.23
CA ASP A 414 -27.30 20.47 -14.20
C ASP A 414 -27.81 21.18 -12.92
N LEU A 415 -26.98 21.32 -11.91
CA LEU A 415 -27.35 22.04 -10.66
C LEU A 415 -27.20 23.56 -10.77
N GLY A 416 -26.70 24.09 -11.88
CA GLY A 416 -26.48 25.52 -12.11
C GLY A 416 -25.09 25.99 -11.72
N GLU A 417 -24.97 27.06 -10.93
CA GLU A 417 -23.68 27.65 -10.57
C GLU A 417 -22.88 26.74 -9.63
N ALA A 418 -21.59 26.54 -9.93
CA ALA A 418 -20.69 25.72 -9.12
C ALA A 418 -20.34 26.42 -7.80
N PRO A 419 -20.27 25.69 -6.68
CA PRO A 419 -19.83 26.27 -5.43
C PRO A 419 -18.35 26.61 -5.47
N THR A 420 -17.99 27.84 -5.14
CA THR A 420 -16.60 28.27 -4.96
C THR A 420 -16.17 28.02 -3.52
N VAL A 421 -15.03 27.36 -3.33
CA VAL A 421 -14.41 27.13 -2.02
C VAL A 421 -12.96 27.54 -2.09
N GLU A 422 -12.55 28.43 -1.21
CA GLU A 422 -11.18 28.86 -1.07
C GLU A 422 -10.43 28.00 -0.06
N MET A 423 -9.13 27.79 -0.28
CA MET A 423 -8.26 27.17 0.71
C MET A 423 -8.17 28.07 1.95
N PRO A 424 -8.25 27.49 3.17
CA PRO A 424 -8.03 28.28 4.37
C PRO A 424 -6.63 28.89 4.41
N GLU A 425 -6.52 30.13 4.83
CA GLU A 425 -5.23 30.77 5.12
C GLU A 425 -4.56 30.16 6.37
N HIS A 426 -5.39 29.64 7.30
CA HIS A 426 -4.98 28.96 8.52
C HIS A 426 -5.92 27.79 8.82
N PHE A 427 -5.35 26.64 9.08
CA PHE A 427 -6.11 25.48 9.58
C PHE A 427 -6.21 25.51 11.10
N THR A 428 -7.27 24.91 11.65
CA THR A 428 -7.42 24.77 13.12
C THR A 428 -6.58 23.59 13.60
N ILE A 429 -5.36 23.88 14.02
CA ILE A 429 -4.40 22.85 14.41
C ILE A 429 -4.62 22.42 15.87
N ASN A 430 -4.70 21.12 16.08
CA ASN A 430 -4.77 20.52 17.41
C ASN A 430 -4.20 19.10 17.36
N ASP A 431 -2.95 18.94 17.77
CA ASP A 431 -2.20 17.69 17.71
C ASP A 431 -2.39 16.78 18.94
N ASN A 432 -3.42 17.01 19.77
CA ASN A 432 -3.66 16.25 20.99
C ASN A 432 -3.94 14.75 20.80
N MET A 433 -4.15 14.29 19.57
CA MET A 433 -4.31 12.88 19.22
C MET A 433 -3.07 12.28 18.53
N ILE A 434 -1.98 13.03 18.46
CA ILE A 434 -0.68 12.54 18.02
C ILE A 434 0.20 12.37 19.26
N GLU A 435 0.54 11.12 19.57
CA GLU A 435 1.43 10.80 20.68
C GLU A 435 2.88 10.79 20.18
N PRO A 436 3.76 11.63 20.73
CA PRO A 436 5.18 11.57 20.42
C PRO A 436 5.80 10.29 21.01
N PRO A 437 6.92 9.81 20.42
CA PRO A 437 7.66 8.70 21.00
C PRO A 437 8.24 9.08 22.39
N ALA A 438 8.48 8.08 23.22
CA ALA A 438 9.19 8.27 24.47
C ALA A 438 10.67 8.66 24.23
N SER A 439 11.28 9.36 25.19
CA SER A 439 12.72 9.56 25.18
C SER A 439 13.46 8.20 25.29
N PRO A 440 14.74 8.12 24.89
CA PRO A 440 15.51 6.87 25.04
C PRO A 440 15.52 6.33 26.49
N GLU A 441 15.56 7.21 27.48
CA GLU A 441 15.56 6.85 28.90
C GLU A 441 14.22 6.29 29.36
N GLU A 442 13.11 6.90 28.93
CA GLU A 442 11.75 6.45 29.24
C GLU A 442 11.41 5.14 28.52
N ALA A 443 11.93 4.95 27.30
CA ALA A 443 11.65 3.79 26.46
C ALA A 443 12.02 2.46 27.15
N ALA A 444 13.09 2.44 27.94
CA ALA A 444 13.53 1.26 28.68
C ALA A 444 12.47 0.73 29.68
N SER A 445 11.62 1.61 30.21
CA SER A 445 10.57 1.26 31.17
C SER A 445 9.23 0.89 30.52
N ILE A 446 9.09 1.07 29.20
CA ILE A 446 7.83 0.81 28.50
C ILE A 446 7.65 -0.68 28.29
N GLU A 447 6.55 -1.21 28.83
CA GLU A 447 6.07 -2.54 28.53
C GLU A 447 5.25 -2.52 27.22
N VAL A 448 5.64 -3.38 26.27
CA VAL A 448 4.88 -3.58 25.03
C VAL A 448 3.75 -4.57 25.31
N LEU A 449 2.53 -4.09 25.23
CA LEU A 449 1.33 -4.87 25.54
C LEU A 449 0.90 -5.69 24.30
N ARG A 450 0.77 -7.00 24.48
CA ARG A 450 0.33 -7.92 23.44
C ARG A 450 -0.94 -8.64 23.87
N GLY A 451 -1.96 -8.55 23.04
CA GLY A 451 -3.13 -9.41 23.18
C GLY A 451 -2.82 -10.88 22.88
N PRO A 452 -3.70 -11.80 23.25
CA PRO A 452 -3.47 -13.23 23.07
C PRO A 452 -3.27 -13.66 21.62
N ASN A 453 -3.77 -12.87 20.68
CA ASN A 453 -3.65 -13.11 19.24
C ASN A 453 -2.34 -12.60 18.62
N ILE A 454 -1.58 -11.74 19.31
CA ILE A 454 -0.34 -11.16 18.80
C ILE A 454 0.83 -12.03 19.24
N LYS A 455 1.45 -12.73 18.28
CA LYS A 455 2.56 -13.65 18.53
C LYS A 455 3.86 -13.10 17.95
N PRO A 456 5.01 -13.40 18.60
CA PRO A 456 6.31 -12.99 18.06
C PRO A 456 6.51 -13.47 16.63
N PHE A 457 7.26 -12.69 15.85
CA PHE A 457 7.67 -13.07 14.50
C PHE A 457 8.47 -14.39 14.54
N PRO A 458 8.30 -15.28 13.54
CA PRO A 458 9.07 -16.52 13.48
C PRO A 458 10.58 -16.25 13.45
N LYS A 459 11.33 -16.98 14.27
CA LYS A 459 12.78 -16.88 14.27
C LYS A 459 13.37 -17.55 13.06
N THR A 460 14.36 -16.90 12.45
CA THR A 460 15.19 -17.44 11.38
C THR A 460 16.57 -17.82 11.94
N GLU A 461 17.29 -18.64 11.18
CA GLU A 461 18.64 -19.08 11.52
C GLU A 461 19.53 -18.93 10.27
N PRO A 462 20.81 -18.62 10.42
CA PRO A 462 21.75 -18.63 9.30
C PRO A 462 21.69 -19.95 8.52
N LEU A 463 21.89 -19.87 7.20
CA LEU A 463 21.88 -21.04 6.34
C LEU A 463 22.90 -22.08 6.85
N PRO A 464 22.51 -23.32 7.16
CA PRO A 464 23.43 -24.37 7.58
C PRO A 464 24.27 -24.85 6.39
N GLU A 465 25.37 -25.57 6.66
CA GLU A 465 26.25 -26.13 5.63
C GLU A 465 25.49 -27.09 4.72
N SER A 466 24.60 -27.92 5.26
CA SER A 466 23.79 -28.87 4.50
C SER A 466 22.39 -28.95 5.06
N ILE A 467 21.42 -29.24 4.19
CA ILE A 467 20.02 -29.47 4.55
C ILE A 467 19.62 -30.87 4.14
N THR A 468 19.26 -31.71 5.09
CA THR A 468 18.65 -33.02 4.83
C THR A 468 17.23 -33.01 5.37
N ALA A 469 16.23 -33.19 4.50
CA ALA A 469 14.81 -33.16 4.87
C ALA A 469 13.99 -33.99 3.87
N LYS A 470 12.75 -34.32 4.25
CA LYS A 470 11.82 -35.02 3.35
C LYS A 470 11.12 -34.05 2.40
N ALA A 471 10.72 -34.55 1.23
CA ALA A 471 9.76 -33.88 0.34
C ALA A 471 8.37 -33.90 0.96
N VAL A 472 8.12 -33.02 1.96
CA VAL A 472 6.91 -33.04 2.79
C VAL A 472 5.63 -32.72 2.03
N LEU A 473 5.76 -32.12 0.85
CA LEU A 473 4.63 -31.80 -0.04
C LEU A 473 5.11 -31.80 -1.49
N LYS A 474 4.32 -32.45 -2.37
CA LYS A 474 4.46 -32.33 -3.82
C LYS A 474 3.17 -31.77 -4.40
N VAL A 475 3.25 -30.64 -5.09
CA VAL A 475 2.09 -29.94 -5.69
C VAL A 475 2.32 -29.68 -7.18
N GLY A 476 1.23 -29.60 -7.93
CA GLY A 476 1.26 -29.38 -9.38
C GLY A 476 1.55 -27.94 -9.78
N ASP A 477 1.19 -27.63 -11.02
CA ASP A 477 1.38 -26.30 -11.62
C ASP A 477 0.35 -25.26 -11.08
N ASN A 478 0.67 -23.97 -11.23
CA ASN A 478 -0.19 -22.84 -10.93
C ASN A 478 -0.66 -22.76 -9.46
N ILE A 479 0.19 -23.12 -8.53
CA ILE A 479 -0.07 -22.92 -7.10
C ILE A 479 -0.11 -21.42 -6.82
N THR A 480 -1.24 -20.93 -6.32
CA THR A 480 -1.41 -19.52 -5.96
C THR A 480 -1.03 -19.26 -4.50
N THR A 481 -0.81 -18.00 -4.17
CA THR A 481 -0.62 -17.58 -2.77
C THR A 481 -1.83 -17.90 -1.90
N ASP A 482 -3.05 -18.00 -2.47
CA ASP A 482 -4.26 -18.46 -1.76
C ASP A 482 -4.28 -19.97 -1.51
N HIS A 483 -3.67 -20.77 -2.38
CA HIS A 483 -3.46 -22.20 -2.14
C HIS A 483 -2.47 -22.42 -0.99
N ILE A 484 -1.40 -21.60 -0.92
CA ILE A 484 -0.38 -21.71 0.13
C ILE A 484 -0.96 -21.23 1.47
N MET A 485 -1.56 -20.03 1.47
CA MET A 485 -2.15 -19.43 2.67
C MET A 485 -3.44 -18.67 2.31
N PRO A 486 -4.61 -19.25 2.59
CA PRO A 486 -5.90 -18.60 2.33
C PRO A 486 -6.03 -17.27 3.05
N ALA A 487 -6.76 -16.30 2.46
CA ALA A 487 -6.95 -14.95 2.99
C ALA A 487 -8.42 -14.54 3.08
N GLY A 488 -9.31 -15.45 3.37
CA GLY A 488 -10.72 -15.14 3.56
C GLY A 488 -11.02 -14.35 4.85
N ALA A 489 -12.21 -13.77 4.95
CA ALA A 489 -12.64 -12.96 6.10
C ALA A 489 -12.49 -13.64 7.47
N LYS A 490 -12.57 -14.96 7.52
CA LYS A 490 -12.37 -15.76 8.74
C LYS A 490 -10.91 -15.81 9.20
N ILE A 491 -9.95 -15.56 8.32
CA ILE A 491 -8.51 -15.71 8.56
C ILE A 491 -7.85 -14.34 8.80
N LEU A 492 -8.38 -13.29 8.17
CA LEU A 492 -7.85 -11.94 8.26
C LEU A 492 -7.61 -11.40 9.68
N PRO A 493 -8.46 -11.67 10.69
CA PRO A 493 -8.22 -11.24 12.08
C PRO A 493 -6.97 -11.85 12.74
N TYR A 494 -6.45 -12.95 12.19
CA TYR A 494 -5.31 -13.68 12.76
C TYR A 494 -3.98 -13.39 12.06
N ARG A 495 -3.87 -12.30 11.30
CA ARG A 495 -2.65 -11.97 10.52
C ARG A 495 -1.37 -11.92 11.34
N SER A 496 -1.43 -11.46 12.57
CA SER A 496 -0.28 -11.40 13.50
C SER A 496 -0.07 -12.69 14.29
N ASN A 497 -0.85 -13.74 14.02
CA ASN A 497 -0.77 -15.02 14.72
C ASN A 497 -0.34 -16.14 13.75
N ILE A 498 0.93 -16.13 13.35
CA ILE A 498 1.50 -17.13 12.43
C ILE A 498 1.29 -18.57 12.97
N PRO A 499 1.45 -18.87 14.27
CA PRO A 499 1.11 -20.18 14.82
C PRO A 499 -0.33 -20.62 14.54
N HIS A 500 -1.31 -19.72 14.67
CA HIS A 500 -2.71 -20.03 14.35
C HIS A 500 -2.90 -20.21 12.84
N LEU A 501 -2.33 -19.33 12.02
CA LEU A 501 -2.40 -19.41 10.57
C LEU A 501 -1.81 -20.72 10.02
N SER A 502 -0.81 -21.29 10.70
CA SER A 502 -0.13 -22.50 10.25
C SER A 502 -1.07 -23.71 10.06
N GLN A 503 -2.22 -23.71 10.72
CA GLN A 503 -3.23 -24.77 10.59
C GLN A 503 -3.91 -24.81 9.22
N PHE A 504 -3.89 -23.67 8.49
CA PHE A 504 -4.56 -23.50 7.20
C PHE A 504 -3.60 -23.61 6.02
N CYS A 505 -2.29 -23.75 6.29
CA CYS A 505 -1.26 -23.78 5.27
C CYS A 505 -1.47 -24.98 4.32
N PHE A 506 -1.57 -24.68 3.02
CA PHE A 506 -1.89 -25.65 1.96
C PHE A 506 -3.18 -26.46 2.16
N GLY A 507 -4.04 -26.08 3.09
CA GLY A 507 -5.27 -26.84 3.38
C GLY A 507 -6.21 -27.04 2.17
N VAL A 508 -6.10 -26.20 1.14
CA VAL A 508 -6.84 -26.36 -0.13
C VAL A 508 -6.23 -27.46 -1.01
N CYS A 509 -4.91 -27.71 -0.88
CA CYS A 509 -4.19 -28.70 -1.68
C CYS A 509 -4.06 -30.04 -0.95
N ASP A 510 -3.77 -29.98 0.35
CA ASP A 510 -3.52 -31.14 1.21
C ASP A 510 -3.77 -30.77 2.68
N GLU A 511 -4.93 -31.12 3.20
CA GLU A 511 -5.35 -30.83 4.58
C GLU A 511 -4.40 -31.43 5.63
N SER A 512 -3.67 -32.49 5.31
CA SER A 512 -2.75 -33.17 6.22
C SER A 512 -1.36 -32.54 6.26
N PHE A 513 -1.05 -31.58 5.39
CA PHE A 513 0.28 -30.96 5.28
C PHE A 513 0.77 -30.34 6.60
N PRO A 514 -0.02 -29.51 7.33
CA PRO A 514 0.44 -28.90 8.57
C PRO A 514 0.85 -29.92 9.65
N GLU A 515 0.11 -31.01 9.78
CA GLU A 515 0.41 -32.06 10.75
C GLU A 515 1.64 -32.87 10.32
N ARG A 516 1.76 -33.19 9.02
CA ARG A 516 2.88 -33.93 8.47
C ARG A 516 4.20 -33.20 8.66
N ILE A 517 4.27 -31.90 8.30
CA ILE A 517 5.52 -31.13 8.46
C ILE A 517 5.86 -30.92 9.95
N LYS A 518 4.87 -30.74 10.83
CA LYS A 518 5.11 -30.65 12.27
C LYS A 518 5.72 -31.94 12.82
N ALA A 519 5.28 -33.11 12.36
CA ALA A 519 5.84 -34.40 12.76
C ALA A 519 7.29 -34.58 12.28
N GLU A 520 7.64 -34.08 11.10
CA GLU A 520 9.02 -34.13 10.54
C GLU A 520 9.93 -33.01 11.10
N GLY A 521 9.38 -31.92 11.60
CA GLY A 521 10.10 -30.76 12.14
C GLY A 521 10.73 -29.86 11.09
N LYS A 522 11.04 -30.36 9.89
CA LYS A 522 11.54 -29.61 8.73
C LYS A 522 11.18 -30.34 7.43
N GLY A 523 11.12 -29.57 6.33
CA GLY A 523 10.75 -30.13 5.04
C GLY A 523 11.20 -29.33 3.82
N ILE A 524 11.10 -29.99 2.67
CA ILE A 524 11.27 -29.39 1.34
C ILE A 524 9.93 -29.53 0.60
N ILE A 525 9.51 -28.48 -0.09
CA ILE A 525 8.33 -28.50 -0.95
C ILE A 525 8.77 -28.66 -2.39
N ILE A 526 8.12 -29.58 -3.11
CA ILE A 526 8.32 -29.79 -4.54
C ILE A 526 7.08 -29.24 -5.28
N GLY A 527 7.29 -28.27 -6.17
CA GLY A 527 6.24 -27.58 -6.91
C GLY A 527 6.34 -27.71 -8.41
N GLY A 528 5.23 -27.55 -9.10
CA GLY A 528 5.17 -27.47 -10.57
C GLY A 528 5.55 -26.10 -11.11
N ALA A 529 5.05 -25.76 -12.29
CA ALA A 529 5.30 -24.49 -12.96
C ALA A 529 4.45 -23.34 -12.35
N ASN A 530 4.99 -22.10 -12.44
CA ASN A 530 4.31 -20.88 -12.02
C ASN A 530 3.85 -20.91 -10.55
N TYR A 531 4.71 -21.40 -9.66
CA TYR A 531 4.44 -21.51 -8.23
C TYR A 531 4.43 -20.14 -7.55
N GLY A 532 3.40 -19.88 -6.71
CA GLY A 532 3.28 -18.65 -5.94
C GLY A 532 2.63 -17.48 -6.70
N GLN A 533 1.89 -17.76 -7.78
CA GLN A 533 1.16 -16.71 -8.51
C GLN A 533 0.07 -16.05 -7.66
N GLY A 534 -0.28 -14.80 -7.97
CA GLY A 534 -1.34 -14.05 -7.31
C GLY A 534 -0.85 -12.85 -6.52
N SER A 535 -1.49 -12.57 -5.38
CA SER A 535 -1.19 -11.42 -4.55
C SER A 535 0.20 -11.51 -3.90
N SER A 536 0.86 -10.37 -3.74
CA SER A 536 2.12 -10.26 -2.97
C SER A 536 1.88 -10.44 -1.47
N ARG A 537 1.73 -11.70 -1.02
CA ARG A 537 1.48 -12.04 0.39
C ARG A 537 2.71 -12.64 1.03
N GLU A 538 3.30 -11.91 1.96
CA GLU A 538 4.42 -12.41 2.77
C GLU A 538 4.03 -13.66 3.60
N HIS A 539 2.78 -13.76 4.08
CA HIS A 539 2.28 -14.93 4.81
C HIS A 539 2.42 -16.24 4.03
N ALA A 540 2.41 -16.20 2.69
CA ALA A 540 2.67 -17.37 1.85
C ALA A 540 4.13 -17.87 1.92
N ALA A 541 5.04 -17.10 2.54
CA ALA A 541 6.39 -17.52 2.88
C ALA A 541 6.58 -17.68 4.39
N LEU A 542 6.04 -16.77 5.20
CA LEU A 542 6.20 -16.79 6.66
C LEU A 542 5.55 -17.99 7.34
N VAL A 543 4.38 -18.42 6.85
CA VAL A 543 3.69 -19.58 7.44
C VAL A 543 4.42 -20.90 7.12
N PRO A 544 4.84 -21.17 5.87
CA PRO A 544 5.77 -22.28 5.59
C PRO A 544 7.06 -22.22 6.40
N LEU A 545 7.68 -21.04 6.55
CA LEU A 545 8.88 -20.85 7.39
C LEU A 545 8.62 -21.32 8.82
N TYR A 546 7.54 -20.84 9.44
CA TYR A 546 7.15 -21.21 10.81
C TYR A 546 6.96 -22.72 10.96
N LEU A 547 6.40 -23.39 9.96
CA LEU A 547 6.24 -24.85 9.92
C LEU A 547 7.55 -25.62 9.70
N GLY A 548 8.65 -24.95 9.35
CA GLY A 548 9.97 -25.56 9.15
C GLY A 548 10.31 -25.87 7.69
N VAL A 549 9.63 -25.29 6.72
CA VAL A 549 10.04 -25.37 5.30
C VAL A 549 11.40 -24.69 5.13
N LYS A 550 12.39 -25.42 4.56
CA LYS A 550 13.75 -24.94 4.33
C LYS A 550 14.01 -24.56 2.87
N ALA A 551 13.35 -25.25 1.96
CA ALA A 551 13.48 -24.98 0.52
C ALA A 551 12.15 -25.26 -0.19
N VAL A 552 11.94 -24.55 -1.28
CA VAL A 552 10.89 -24.79 -2.26
C VAL A 552 11.59 -24.99 -3.60
N ILE A 553 11.41 -26.15 -4.22
CA ILE A 553 12.04 -26.52 -5.48
C ILE A 553 10.96 -26.76 -6.52
N THR A 554 11.00 -26.03 -7.62
CA THR A 554 9.89 -25.98 -8.58
C THR A 554 10.37 -26.05 -10.03
N LYS A 555 9.44 -26.28 -10.97
CA LYS A 555 9.73 -26.07 -12.41
C LYS A 555 9.94 -24.58 -12.70
N SER A 556 9.09 -23.70 -12.17
CA SER A 556 9.25 -22.25 -12.26
C SER A 556 8.44 -21.52 -11.17
N PHE A 557 8.85 -20.29 -10.85
CA PHE A 557 8.19 -19.42 -9.87
C PHE A 557 7.48 -18.24 -10.52
N ALA A 558 6.42 -17.77 -9.86
CA ALA A 558 5.97 -16.39 -10.03
C ALA A 558 6.98 -15.42 -9.39
N ARG A 559 7.38 -14.38 -10.12
CA ARG A 559 8.50 -13.48 -9.76
C ARG A 559 8.40 -12.90 -8.33
N ILE A 560 7.21 -12.43 -7.91
CA ILE A 560 7.01 -11.80 -6.62
C ILE A 560 7.22 -12.79 -5.46
N HIS A 561 6.87 -14.06 -5.66
CA HIS A 561 6.96 -15.04 -4.59
C HIS A 561 8.40 -15.45 -4.28
N VAL A 562 9.30 -15.43 -5.27
CA VAL A 562 10.74 -15.63 -5.04
C VAL A 562 11.27 -14.64 -4.03
N ALA A 563 10.93 -13.35 -4.19
CA ALA A 563 11.35 -12.32 -3.25
C ALA A 563 10.85 -12.59 -1.83
N ASN A 564 9.59 -13.00 -1.67
CA ASN A 564 9.02 -13.34 -0.37
C ASN A 564 9.72 -14.54 0.29
N LEU A 565 10.06 -15.59 -0.49
CA LEU A 565 10.79 -16.75 0.03
C LEU A 565 12.20 -16.35 0.47
N VAL A 566 12.92 -15.57 -0.33
CA VAL A 566 14.26 -15.06 0.00
C VAL A 566 14.21 -14.19 1.26
N ASN A 567 13.24 -13.28 1.34
CA ASN A 567 13.05 -12.42 2.51
C ASN A 567 12.81 -13.24 3.79
N ALA A 568 12.09 -14.36 3.68
CA ALA A 568 11.83 -15.29 4.78
C ALA A 568 12.98 -16.28 5.04
N GLY A 569 14.05 -16.28 4.26
CA GLY A 569 15.17 -17.23 4.39
C GLY A 569 14.88 -18.64 3.89
N ILE A 570 13.85 -18.82 3.05
CA ILE A 570 13.53 -20.10 2.40
C ILE A 570 14.22 -20.14 1.03
N LEU A 571 14.98 -21.21 0.73
CA LEU A 571 15.68 -21.37 -0.53
C LEU A 571 14.72 -21.60 -1.70
N PRO A 572 14.63 -20.71 -2.71
CA PRO A 572 13.76 -20.88 -3.88
C PRO A 572 14.58 -21.34 -5.07
N PHE A 573 14.59 -22.62 -5.38
CA PHE A 573 15.35 -23.19 -6.48
C PHE A 573 14.45 -23.71 -7.59
N THR A 574 14.95 -23.75 -8.83
CA THR A 574 14.26 -24.40 -9.94
C THR A 574 15.06 -25.60 -10.43
N PHE A 575 14.35 -26.59 -10.97
CA PHE A 575 15.00 -27.70 -11.64
C PHE A 575 15.71 -27.20 -12.92
N ALA A 576 16.98 -27.58 -13.10
CA ALA A 576 17.67 -27.32 -14.36
C ALA A 576 17.02 -28.11 -15.52
N ASN A 577 16.43 -29.28 -15.21
CA ASN A 577 15.61 -30.07 -16.14
C ASN A 577 14.24 -30.28 -15.50
N GLU A 578 13.19 -29.68 -16.05
CA GLU A 578 11.83 -29.76 -15.51
C GLU A 578 11.29 -31.20 -15.36
N ALA A 579 11.77 -32.14 -16.15
CA ALA A 579 11.38 -33.56 -16.06
C ALA A 579 11.82 -34.24 -14.75
N ASP A 580 12.81 -33.67 -14.05
CA ASP A 580 13.27 -34.20 -12.77
C ASP A 580 12.19 -34.04 -11.66
N TYR A 581 11.26 -33.10 -11.82
CA TYR A 581 10.09 -32.98 -10.97
C TYR A 581 9.29 -34.30 -10.86
N ASP A 582 9.10 -35.02 -11.99
CA ASP A 582 8.30 -36.23 -12.03
C ASP A 582 8.98 -37.42 -11.31
N ARG A 583 10.29 -37.34 -11.13
CA ARG A 583 11.13 -38.38 -10.51
C ARG A 583 11.17 -38.32 -8.98
N ILE A 584 10.70 -37.23 -8.37
CA ILE A 584 10.67 -37.08 -6.91
C ILE A 584 9.27 -37.41 -6.41
N ASP A 585 9.16 -38.30 -5.42
CA ASP A 585 7.89 -38.59 -4.76
C ASP A 585 7.77 -37.86 -3.42
N GLN A 586 6.52 -37.63 -3.01
CA GLN A 586 6.25 -37.09 -1.68
C GLN A 586 6.81 -38.05 -0.63
N MET A 587 7.48 -37.50 0.38
CA MET A 587 8.18 -38.18 1.46
C MET A 587 9.53 -38.80 1.08
N ASP A 588 10.03 -38.62 -0.16
CA ASP A 588 11.44 -38.94 -0.47
C ASP A 588 12.38 -38.15 0.46
N GLN A 589 13.45 -38.80 0.91
CA GLN A 589 14.51 -38.17 1.69
C GLN A 589 15.47 -37.44 0.76
N LEU A 590 15.56 -36.13 0.92
CA LEU A 590 16.33 -35.22 0.06
C LEU A 590 17.48 -34.59 0.83
N GLU A 591 18.58 -34.29 0.13
CA GLU A 591 19.73 -33.56 0.67
C GLU A 591 20.21 -32.46 -0.29
N LEU A 592 20.44 -31.28 0.26
CA LEU A 592 21.21 -30.19 -0.32
C LEU A 592 22.55 -30.14 0.43
N ALA A 593 23.53 -30.83 -0.08
CA ALA A 593 24.88 -30.89 0.51
C ALA A 593 25.67 -29.62 0.18
N ASP A 594 26.52 -29.16 1.11
CA ASP A 594 27.43 -28.01 0.94
C ASP A 594 26.71 -26.73 0.45
N ILE A 595 25.43 -26.58 0.79
CA ILE A 595 24.56 -25.53 0.26
C ILE A 595 25.03 -24.14 0.68
N ARG A 596 25.56 -23.99 1.88
CA ARG A 596 26.12 -22.72 2.35
C ARG A 596 27.31 -22.30 1.50
N THR A 597 28.29 -23.19 1.34
CA THR A 597 29.48 -22.99 0.49
C THR A 597 29.08 -22.72 -0.98
N ALA A 598 28.06 -23.40 -1.49
CA ALA A 598 27.55 -23.16 -2.84
C ALA A 598 26.96 -21.76 -3.00
N MET A 599 26.19 -21.28 -2.02
CA MET A 599 25.62 -19.93 -2.02
C MET A 599 26.69 -18.83 -1.88
N GLU A 600 27.71 -19.04 -1.03
CA GLU A 600 28.82 -18.10 -0.85
C GLU A 600 29.64 -17.94 -2.14
N ASN A 601 29.95 -19.03 -2.82
CA ASN A 601 30.84 -19.06 -4.00
C ASN A 601 30.09 -19.01 -5.34
N ASN A 602 28.73 -18.94 -5.31
CA ASN A 602 27.91 -19.00 -6.52
C ASN A 602 28.23 -20.20 -7.42
N THR A 603 28.33 -21.37 -6.81
CA THR A 603 28.61 -22.64 -7.53
C THR A 603 27.30 -23.42 -7.73
N PRO A 604 27.27 -24.36 -8.70
CA PRO A 604 26.11 -25.20 -8.98
C PRO A 604 25.59 -25.94 -7.73
N VAL A 605 24.29 -26.00 -7.58
CA VAL A 605 23.59 -26.73 -6.49
C VAL A 605 23.02 -28.02 -7.06
N VAL A 606 23.18 -29.12 -6.33
CA VAL A 606 22.64 -30.44 -6.68
C VAL A 606 21.74 -30.92 -5.55
N LEU A 607 20.51 -31.31 -5.90
CA LEU A 607 19.59 -32.00 -5.00
C LEU A 607 19.85 -33.52 -5.08
N LYS A 608 20.18 -34.14 -3.97
CA LYS A 608 20.30 -35.58 -3.87
C LYS A 608 19.03 -36.20 -3.33
N ASN A 609 18.48 -37.17 -4.01
CA ASN A 609 17.40 -38.02 -3.53
C ASN A 609 18.01 -39.28 -2.90
N LEU A 610 18.08 -39.28 -1.57
CA LEU A 610 18.71 -40.39 -0.83
C LEU A 610 17.83 -41.67 -0.85
N THR A 611 16.50 -41.50 -1.05
CA THR A 611 15.58 -42.64 -1.15
C THR A 611 15.79 -43.44 -2.44
N LYS A 612 16.05 -42.74 -3.55
CA LYS A 612 16.19 -43.34 -4.88
C LYS A 612 17.65 -43.45 -5.34
N ASN A 613 18.57 -42.85 -4.58
CA ASN A 613 19.98 -42.72 -4.91
C ASN A 613 20.20 -42.04 -6.29
N GLU A 614 19.54 -40.88 -6.46
CA GLU A 614 19.56 -40.07 -7.69
C GLU A 614 19.98 -38.63 -7.36
N GLU A 615 20.52 -37.93 -8.36
CA GLU A 615 20.95 -36.54 -8.24
C GLU A 615 20.28 -35.68 -9.32
N TYR A 616 19.88 -34.46 -8.94
CA TYR A 616 19.19 -33.52 -9.82
C TYR A 616 19.86 -32.14 -9.74
N PRO A 617 20.41 -31.63 -10.84
CA PRO A 617 20.94 -30.28 -10.91
C PRO A 617 19.83 -29.25 -10.70
N LEU A 618 20.12 -28.22 -9.91
CA LEU A 618 19.21 -27.08 -9.66
C LEU A 618 19.77 -25.82 -10.32
N ASP A 619 18.87 -24.98 -10.82
CA ASP A 619 19.20 -23.65 -11.32
C ASP A 619 18.98 -22.60 -10.22
N THR A 620 20.00 -21.80 -9.95
CA THR A 620 20.03 -20.71 -8.99
C THR A 620 20.39 -19.37 -9.66
N SER A 621 20.47 -19.33 -10.98
CA SER A 621 20.93 -18.17 -11.76
C SER A 621 20.07 -16.93 -11.61
N HIS A 622 18.79 -17.12 -11.21
CA HIS A 622 17.84 -16.04 -10.94
C HIS A 622 18.10 -15.30 -9.62
N LEU A 623 18.98 -15.81 -8.75
CA LEU A 623 19.33 -15.20 -7.47
C LEU A 623 20.46 -14.19 -7.63
N SER A 624 20.21 -12.92 -7.30
CA SER A 624 21.24 -11.88 -7.23
C SER A 624 22.25 -12.15 -6.09
N ALA A 625 23.41 -11.50 -6.15
CA ALA A 625 24.42 -11.60 -5.07
C ALA A 625 23.83 -11.18 -3.71
N ARG A 626 23.01 -10.11 -3.69
CA ARG A 626 22.31 -9.64 -2.49
C ARG A 626 21.32 -10.68 -1.96
N GLN A 627 20.53 -11.31 -2.83
CA GLN A 627 19.58 -12.35 -2.42
C GLN A 627 20.30 -13.58 -1.84
N ARG A 628 21.46 -13.97 -2.38
CA ARG A 628 22.27 -15.03 -1.79
C ARG A 628 22.81 -14.64 -0.41
N ALA A 629 23.28 -13.38 -0.25
CA ALA A 629 23.73 -12.89 1.06
C ALA A 629 22.58 -12.88 2.10
N MET A 630 21.37 -12.50 1.69
CA MET A 630 20.19 -12.57 2.56
C MET A 630 19.89 -14.02 2.99
N LEU A 631 19.91 -14.98 2.08
CA LEU A 631 19.69 -16.40 2.38
C LEU A 631 20.77 -16.95 3.33
N LEU A 632 22.03 -16.54 3.16
CA LEU A 632 23.13 -16.92 4.05
C LEU A 632 22.93 -16.44 5.49
N CYS A 633 22.37 -15.24 5.66
CA CYS A 633 22.04 -14.67 6.99
C CYS A 633 20.80 -15.30 7.63
N GLY A 634 19.93 -15.96 6.86
CA GLY A 634 18.64 -16.49 7.31
C GLY A 634 17.43 -15.65 6.91
N GLY A 635 17.61 -14.65 6.05
CA GLY A 635 16.58 -13.81 5.49
C GLY A 635 16.88 -12.31 5.59
N LEU A 636 15.94 -11.50 5.14
CA LEU A 636 16.12 -10.05 5.01
C LEU A 636 16.35 -9.35 6.37
N LEU A 637 15.60 -9.73 7.41
CA LEU A 637 15.70 -9.07 8.73
C LEU A 637 17.06 -9.30 9.39
N ASP A 638 17.56 -10.54 9.34
CA ASP A 638 18.88 -10.88 9.87
C ASP A 638 20.00 -10.25 9.04
N TYR A 639 19.87 -10.26 7.71
CA TYR A 639 20.80 -9.56 6.81
C TYR A 639 20.87 -8.06 7.14
N THR A 640 19.72 -7.40 7.32
CA THR A 640 19.66 -5.97 7.70
C THR A 640 20.31 -5.72 9.04
N ARG A 641 20.05 -6.57 10.03
CA ARG A 641 20.67 -6.47 11.35
C ARG A 641 22.20 -6.57 11.27
N GLU A 642 22.73 -7.49 10.49
CA GLU A 642 24.17 -7.71 10.33
C GLU A 642 24.85 -6.59 9.55
N SER A 643 24.20 -6.08 8.51
CA SER A 643 24.70 -4.96 7.70
C SER A 643 24.74 -3.62 8.45
N ASN A 644 23.99 -3.51 9.54
CA ASN A 644 23.89 -2.29 10.36
C ASN A 644 24.79 -2.32 11.63
N LYS A 645 25.56 -3.40 11.84
CA LYS A 645 26.57 -3.50 12.89
C LYS A 645 27.87 -2.79 12.48
#